data_9bd519227930abfbca9f5f0944ecbce1
#
_entry.id   9bd519227930abfbca9f5f0944ecbce1
#
_cell.length_a   1.000
_cell.length_b   1.000
_cell.length_c   1.000
_cell.angle_alpha   90.00
_cell.angle_beta   90.00
_cell.angle_gamma   90.00
#
_symmetry.space_group_name_H-M   'P 1'
#
loop_
_entity.id
_entity.type
_entity.pdbx_description
1 polymer ?
#
loop_
_entity_poly.entity_id
_entity_poly.type
_entity_poly.pdbx_seq_one_letter_code
_entity_poly.pdbx_strand_id
1 'polypeptide(L)'
;MKKHNEWTKRTTLLRRVLLILVSFLLIGVDINASYSLRQFSSKNGLSNSAILSMCQDRHGVIWIGSCDGLNIYDGTYLGLYKPTNVHHSFSGNLIERIIEADNDVLWIQTNYGLDRFDTRRQTIQSFKDFKYINRMAISPEDDFFIIKDDGYIYYYQPEQKDFCKLDVKKIHFEEVQQMAIDNFGVLWIFSSDNDNRSYIIEKNGNQVKLVPSNCLNHSEKLLWTFVDGDFLYFIDSTYALYEYDLNNHKAYFIADMEAEILRRGEVSSIIKQKTDYFIGFKSSGLIQLKYMPDSKVKYSLQSINVQSGIFCLMKDRFQDIIWVGADGQGLYMYFTDEFSIDNIMLDVPEYRVDNPVRALYQDQDQTLWIGTKGGGILKMFDFHPDMETLPRAERILASNSPLMDNSVYSFAPSRRKLLWIGTESGLNYYSYSQKRIQEFPVMADGKMVKYVHSVRETNDSTLWVVSAGEGIVKIILDATSLLPKVKSARRFTLDGGKRNSNYFFVSFQENDSVIWFGNRGYGAYKMNTHTNQLTPCRIDDVVKNQTVNDIFAIHKNDEGYWFGTSFGLTRLYQGEYRVYNETDGFPNNTIHGILEGRDNNLWLSTNQGLVRFNVRENTVQTYRQQGDLEVIEFSDGAFFKDQQTGTLFFGGTNGFITISENDQLSEEYMPPLHFNRLSIFGKECNIYDFLQGATKQETLVLDYSQNFFNLSFIAVDYINGNNYTYSYKIDGLSDSWIENGLSTVAVFSNLSPGEYTLLVKYRSNITGKESEPYSLLIRITPPWYMTTCAYIVYFLLLAGVIAGAIRMVIKR
;
A
#
# COMPACT_ATOMS: atom_id res chain seq x y z
N MET A 1 64.01 -24.84 -23.00
CA MET A 1 63.65 -23.41 -22.86
C MET A 1 62.30 -23.00 -23.54
N LYS A 2 61.88 -23.48 -24.69
CA LYS A 2 60.60 -23.09 -25.34
C LYS A 2 59.35 -23.59 -24.62
N LYS A 3 59.32 -24.80 -24.03
CA LYS A 3 58.15 -25.31 -23.27
C LYS A 3 57.86 -24.63 -21.93
N HIS A 4 58.88 -24.03 -21.30
CA HIS A 4 58.68 -23.35 -20.01
C HIS A 4 58.06 -21.95 -20.20
N ASN A 5 58.27 -21.28 -21.37
CA ASN A 5 57.69 -19.98 -21.68
C ASN A 5 56.22 -20.05 -22.11
N GLU A 6 55.74 -21.15 -22.64
CA GLU A 6 54.33 -21.36 -22.98
C GLU A 6 53.48 -21.65 -21.73
N TRP A 7 54.04 -22.34 -20.73
CA TRP A 7 53.36 -22.66 -19.50
C TRP A 7 53.15 -21.42 -18.62
N THR A 8 54.18 -20.56 -18.53
CA THR A 8 54.06 -19.24 -17.86
C THR A 8 53.10 -18.28 -18.53
N LYS A 9 53.02 -18.27 -19.87
CA LYS A 9 52.01 -17.46 -20.59
C LYS A 9 50.56 -17.95 -20.38
N ARG A 10 50.34 -19.27 -20.32
CA ARG A 10 49.01 -19.86 -20.06
C ARG A 10 48.55 -19.60 -18.61
N THR A 11 49.44 -19.71 -17.63
CA THR A 11 49.09 -19.42 -16.23
C THR A 11 48.85 -17.95 -15.99
N THR A 12 49.55 -17.05 -16.70
CA THR A 12 49.27 -15.59 -16.62
C THR A 12 47.97 -15.21 -17.31
N LEU A 13 47.60 -15.87 -18.41
CA LEU A 13 46.35 -15.67 -19.09
C LEU A 13 45.18 -16.19 -18.24
N LEU A 14 45.30 -17.37 -17.64
CA LEU A 14 44.32 -17.93 -16.70
C LEU A 14 44.14 -17.05 -15.44
N ARG A 15 45.22 -16.50 -14.89
CA ARG A 15 45.10 -15.52 -13.78
C ARG A 15 44.40 -14.23 -14.19
N ARG A 16 44.64 -13.72 -15.41
CA ARG A 16 43.95 -12.53 -15.92
C ARG A 16 42.48 -12.82 -16.19
N VAL A 17 42.15 -13.96 -16.76
CA VAL A 17 40.75 -14.37 -16.98
C VAL A 17 40.03 -14.62 -15.64
N LEU A 18 40.70 -15.20 -14.66
CA LEU A 18 40.15 -15.38 -13.31
C LEU A 18 39.99 -14.05 -12.58
N LEU A 19 40.89 -13.09 -12.73
CA LEU A 19 40.77 -11.73 -12.18
C LEU A 19 39.64 -10.94 -12.86
N ILE A 20 39.44 -11.11 -14.17
CA ILE A 20 38.31 -10.52 -14.88
C ILE A 20 37.00 -11.17 -14.48
N LEU A 21 36.94 -12.50 -14.30
CA LEU A 21 35.79 -13.22 -13.79
C LEU A 21 35.47 -12.83 -12.33
N VAL A 22 36.49 -12.66 -11.49
CA VAL A 22 36.32 -12.18 -10.10
C VAL A 22 35.90 -10.71 -10.06
N SER A 23 36.38 -9.87 -11.01
CA SER A 23 35.92 -8.48 -11.13
C SER A 23 34.47 -8.37 -11.67
N PHE A 24 34.01 -9.32 -12.49
CA PHE A 24 32.61 -9.45 -12.89
C PHE A 24 31.71 -10.01 -11.77
N LEU A 25 32.26 -10.84 -10.88
CA LEU A 25 31.56 -11.32 -9.68
C LEU A 25 31.55 -10.27 -8.52
N LEU A 26 32.42 -9.25 -8.60
CA LEU A 26 32.47 -8.11 -7.67
C LEU A 26 31.79 -6.84 -8.21
N ILE A 27 31.20 -6.88 -9.40
CA ILE A 27 30.14 -5.95 -9.77
C ILE A 27 28.95 -6.42 -8.93
N GLY A 28 28.85 -5.90 -7.72
CA GLY A 28 27.67 -6.04 -6.91
C GLY A 28 26.49 -5.65 -7.81
N VAL A 29 25.61 -6.60 -8.04
CA VAL A 29 24.26 -6.28 -8.45
C VAL A 29 23.78 -5.40 -7.31
N ASP A 30 23.70 -4.09 -7.53
CA ASP A 30 22.91 -3.20 -6.67
C ASP A 30 21.50 -3.78 -6.73
N ILE A 31 21.17 -4.56 -5.71
CA ILE A 31 19.80 -5.00 -5.45
C ILE A 31 19.10 -3.71 -5.02
N ASN A 32 18.59 -2.98 -6.00
CA ASN A 32 17.71 -1.86 -5.73
C ASN A 32 16.46 -2.45 -5.10
N ALA A 33 16.28 -2.21 -3.81
CA ALA A 33 14.99 -2.41 -3.18
C ALA A 33 13.98 -1.59 -3.99
N SER A 34 12.95 -2.23 -4.49
CA SER A 34 11.85 -1.53 -5.13
C SER A 34 11.05 -0.84 -4.04
N TYR A 35 10.85 0.47 -4.20
CA TYR A 35 10.05 1.28 -3.31
C TYR A 35 8.68 1.49 -3.93
N SER A 36 7.65 1.41 -3.11
CA SER A 36 6.27 1.71 -3.48
C SER A 36 5.90 3.12 -3.06
N LEU A 37 5.13 3.82 -3.89
CA LEU A 37 4.62 5.17 -3.63
C LEU A 37 3.10 5.15 -3.70
N ARG A 38 2.43 5.27 -2.55
CA ARG A 38 0.96 5.31 -2.45
C ARG A 38 0.49 6.74 -2.20
N GLN A 39 -0.48 7.21 -2.98
CA GLN A 39 -1.02 8.57 -2.91
C GLN A 39 -2.41 8.62 -2.25
N PHE A 40 -2.62 9.60 -1.38
CA PHE A 40 -3.90 9.96 -0.79
C PHE A 40 -4.22 11.41 -1.13
N SER A 41 -5.40 11.66 -1.66
CA SER A 41 -5.84 12.98 -2.09
C SER A 41 -7.26 13.27 -1.59
N SER A 42 -7.84 14.38 -2.01
CA SER A 42 -9.26 14.67 -1.74
C SER A 42 -10.22 13.62 -2.31
N LYS A 43 -9.82 12.87 -3.34
CA LYS A 43 -10.58 11.72 -3.87
C LYS A 43 -10.68 10.57 -2.86
N ASN A 44 -9.70 10.45 -1.98
CA ASN A 44 -9.64 9.43 -0.92
C ASN A 44 -10.23 9.93 0.42
N GLY A 45 -10.72 11.18 0.48
CA GLY A 45 -11.37 11.74 1.66
C GLY A 45 -10.56 12.79 2.44
N LEU A 46 -9.35 13.16 2.01
CA LEU A 46 -8.63 14.31 2.58
C LEU A 46 -9.43 15.60 2.38
N SER A 47 -9.46 16.45 3.39
CA SER A 47 -10.17 17.73 3.34
C SER A 47 -9.61 18.69 2.28
N ASN A 48 -8.30 18.60 2.05
CA ASN A 48 -7.57 19.38 1.05
C ASN A 48 -6.33 18.62 0.60
N SER A 49 -5.89 18.82 -0.64
CA SER A 49 -4.70 18.17 -1.19
C SER A 49 -3.40 18.97 -1.00
N ALA A 50 -3.43 20.13 -0.35
CA ALA A 50 -2.22 20.85 0.09
C ALA A 50 -1.95 20.49 1.56
N ILE A 51 -0.93 19.66 1.80
CA ILE A 51 -0.56 19.13 3.12
C ILE A 51 0.61 19.93 3.67
N LEU A 52 0.35 20.78 4.67
CA LEU A 52 1.31 21.72 5.21
C LEU A 52 2.16 21.14 6.33
N SER A 53 1.58 20.27 7.15
CA SER A 53 2.25 19.69 8.32
C SER A 53 1.71 18.30 8.64
N MET A 54 2.52 17.50 9.32
CA MET A 54 2.15 16.16 9.78
C MET A 54 2.77 15.87 11.13
N CYS A 55 2.09 15.06 11.92
CA CYS A 55 2.60 14.53 13.17
C CYS A 55 2.03 13.13 13.39
N GLN A 56 2.85 12.16 13.79
CA GLN A 56 2.39 10.85 14.24
C GLN A 56 2.41 10.81 15.75
N ASP A 57 1.28 10.46 16.35
CA ASP A 57 1.19 10.35 17.81
C ASP A 57 1.79 9.03 18.32
N ARG A 58 1.88 8.91 19.64
CA ARG A 58 2.43 7.70 20.30
C ARG A 58 1.61 6.43 20.08
N HIS A 59 0.37 6.55 19.64
CA HIS A 59 -0.50 5.44 19.29
C HIS A 59 -0.35 5.01 17.82
N GLY A 60 0.50 5.71 17.07
CA GLY A 60 0.75 5.46 15.66
C GLY A 60 -0.19 6.18 14.71
N VAL A 61 -1.17 6.91 15.20
CA VAL A 61 -2.14 7.64 14.39
C VAL A 61 -1.51 8.90 13.79
N ILE A 62 -1.79 9.17 12.52
CA ILE A 62 -1.23 10.33 11.80
C ILE A 62 -2.23 11.48 11.81
N TRP A 63 -1.74 12.63 12.26
CA TRP A 63 -2.41 13.91 12.22
C TRP A 63 -1.88 14.73 11.06
N ILE A 64 -2.78 15.17 10.17
CA ILE A 64 -2.43 15.78 8.88
C ILE A 64 -3.04 17.19 8.83
N GLY A 65 -2.18 18.20 8.87
CA GLY A 65 -2.55 19.59 8.74
C GLY A 65 -2.62 20.00 7.27
N SER A 66 -3.76 20.52 6.88
CA SER A 66 -4.02 20.98 5.51
C SER A 66 -4.46 22.44 5.46
N CYS A 67 -4.66 22.96 4.26
CA CYS A 67 -5.26 24.28 4.06
C CYS A 67 -6.73 24.37 4.49
N ASP A 68 -7.38 23.23 4.77
CA ASP A 68 -8.81 23.18 5.12
C ASP A 68 -9.11 22.20 6.27
N GLY A 69 -8.40 22.37 7.38
CA GLY A 69 -8.61 21.63 8.61
C GLY A 69 -7.54 20.59 8.94
N LEU A 70 -7.75 19.94 10.08
CA LEU A 70 -6.92 18.86 10.60
C LEU A 70 -7.55 17.52 10.27
N ASN A 71 -6.84 16.69 9.51
CA ASN A 71 -7.27 15.31 9.22
C ASN A 71 -6.58 14.36 10.20
N ILE A 72 -7.24 13.25 10.49
CA ILE A 72 -6.71 12.13 11.25
C ILE A 72 -6.75 10.87 10.40
N TYR A 73 -5.67 10.09 10.37
CA TYR A 73 -5.58 8.84 9.62
C TYR A 73 -5.00 7.73 10.49
N ASP A 74 -5.75 6.63 10.63
CA ASP A 74 -5.38 5.46 11.44
C ASP A 74 -5.06 4.20 10.60
N GLY A 75 -4.92 4.37 9.29
CA GLY A 75 -4.70 3.26 8.34
C GLY A 75 -5.98 2.77 7.66
N THR A 76 -7.16 2.98 8.26
CA THR A 76 -8.47 2.59 7.69
C THR A 76 -9.48 3.73 7.65
N TYR A 77 -9.42 4.62 8.61
CA TYR A 77 -10.34 5.74 8.76
C TYR A 77 -9.63 7.07 8.56
N LEU A 78 -10.21 7.90 7.73
CA LEU A 78 -9.79 9.27 7.51
C LEU A 78 -10.86 10.22 8.08
N GLY A 79 -10.57 10.82 9.24
CA GLY A 79 -11.46 11.78 9.92
C GLY A 79 -11.04 13.22 9.67
N LEU A 80 -11.92 14.16 10.02
CA LEU A 80 -11.71 15.59 9.79
C LEU A 80 -12.19 16.43 10.98
N TYR A 81 -11.33 17.33 11.42
CA TYR A 81 -11.64 18.36 12.40
C TYR A 81 -11.54 19.75 11.75
N LYS A 82 -12.62 20.54 11.86
CA LYS A 82 -12.72 21.91 11.35
C LYS A 82 -13.22 22.88 12.43
N PRO A 83 -12.96 24.20 12.28
CA PRO A 83 -13.61 25.21 13.10
C PRO A 83 -15.13 25.12 12.98
N THR A 84 -15.81 25.20 14.10
CA THR A 84 -17.27 25.19 14.19
C THR A 84 -17.78 26.43 14.94
N ASN A 85 -19.07 26.71 14.88
CA ASN A 85 -19.68 27.81 15.65
C ASN A 85 -19.88 27.48 17.15
N VAL A 86 -19.36 26.34 17.61
CA VAL A 86 -19.47 25.91 19.00
C VAL A 86 -18.28 26.47 19.79
N HIS A 87 -18.49 26.82 21.05
CA HIS A 87 -17.41 27.13 21.97
C HIS A 87 -16.43 25.94 22.06
N HIS A 88 -15.12 26.21 22.06
CA HIS A 88 -14.04 25.23 22.06
C HIS A 88 -13.81 24.52 20.70
N SER A 89 -13.89 25.26 19.60
CA SER A 89 -13.41 24.83 18.30
C SER A 89 -12.00 25.36 17.99
N PHE A 90 -11.34 24.80 16.96
CA PHE A 90 -10.05 25.30 16.48
C PHE A 90 -10.12 26.80 16.12
N SER A 91 -9.02 27.51 16.34
CA SER A 91 -8.91 28.95 16.06
C SER A 91 -8.92 29.26 14.57
N GLY A 92 -8.44 28.35 13.72
CA GLY A 92 -8.40 28.49 12.26
C GLY A 92 -8.47 27.15 11.54
N ASN A 93 -8.63 27.19 10.22
CA ASN A 93 -8.72 26.02 9.38
C ASN A 93 -7.44 25.73 8.57
N LEU A 94 -6.55 26.69 8.43
CA LEU A 94 -5.22 26.49 7.84
C LEU A 94 -4.28 26.03 8.94
N ILE A 95 -3.86 24.77 8.87
CA ILE A 95 -3.03 24.13 9.91
C ILE A 95 -1.57 24.17 9.47
N GLU A 96 -0.83 25.11 10.02
CA GLU A 96 0.54 25.40 9.60
C GLU A 96 1.56 24.45 10.22
N ARG A 97 1.37 24.09 11.50
CA ARG A 97 2.27 23.18 12.23
C ARG A 97 1.53 22.39 13.29
N ILE A 98 2.01 21.17 13.51
CA ILE A 98 1.52 20.27 14.56
C ILE A 98 2.74 19.74 15.31
N ILE A 99 2.71 19.77 16.63
CA ILE A 99 3.71 19.13 17.51
C ILE A 99 2.96 18.31 18.55
N GLU A 100 3.36 17.04 18.72
CA GLU A 100 2.87 16.20 19.81
C GLU A 100 3.56 16.56 21.11
N ALA A 101 2.77 16.68 22.17
CA ALA A 101 3.18 16.73 23.55
C ALA A 101 2.79 15.43 24.26
N ASP A 102 3.37 15.19 25.44
CA ASP A 102 2.96 14.06 26.27
C ASP A 102 1.47 14.15 26.68
N ASN A 103 0.91 13.04 27.16
CA ASN A 103 -0.47 12.93 27.64
C ASN A 103 -1.56 13.22 26.59
N ASP A 104 -1.36 12.73 25.34
CA ASP A 104 -2.34 12.82 24.26
C ASP A 104 -2.71 14.29 23.91
N VAL A 105 -1.75 15.18 23.90
CA VAL A 105 -1.92 16.58 23.57
C VAL A 105 -1.18 16.93 22.29
N LEU A 106 -1.86 17.66 21.40
CA LEU A 106 -1.25 18.27 20.23
C LEU A 106 -1.24 19.79 20.36
N TRP A 107 -0.10 20.41 20.05
CA TRP A 107 0.01 21.84 19.83
C TRP A 107 -0.13 22.12 18.33
N ILE A 108 -1.11 22.94 17.97
CA ILE A 108 -1.52 23.18 16.60
C ILE A 108 -1.47 24.65 16.31
N GLN A 109 -0.55 25.06 15.43
CA GLN A 109 -0.49 26.44 14.92
C GLN A 109 -1.44 26.58 13.74
N THR A 110 -2.34 27.55 13.83
CA THR A 110 -3.26 27.92 12.75
C THR A 110 -3.01 29.34 12.28
N ASN A 111 -3.60 29.73 11.17
CA ASN A 111 -3.57 31.11 10.68
C ASN A 111 -4.22 32.15 11.61
N TYR A 112 -4.91 31.75 12.69
CA TYR A 112 -5.58 32.65 13.63
C TYR A 112 -5.15 32.48 15.08
N GLY A 113 -4.25 31.60 15.39
CA GLY A 113 -3.77 31.38 16.74
C GLY A 113 -3.06 30.05 16.95
N LEU A 114 -2.78 29.79 18.22
CA LEU A 114 -2.22 28.52 18.69
C LEU A 114 -3.31 27.76 19.46
N ASP A 115 -3.53 26.52 19.14
CA ASP A 115 -4.49 25.65 19.81
C ASP A 115 -3.76 24.51 20.54
N ARG A 116 -4.17 24.25 21.78
CA ARG A 116 -3.79 23.07 22.54
C ARG A 116 -4.96 22.10 22.47
N PHE A 117 -4.79 20.98 21.79
CA PHE A 117 -5.82 19.96 21.56
C PHE A 117 -5.51 18.70 22.39
N ASP A 118 -6.38 18.37 23.32
CA ASP A 118 -6.39 17.09 24.03
C ASP A 118 -7.13 16.08 23.17
N THR A 119 -6.41 15.12 22.58
CA THR A 119 -6.95 14.16 21.60
C THR A 119 -7.86 13.13 22.25
N ARG A 120 -7.64 12.80 23.54
CA ARG A 120 -8.51 11.90 24.31
C ARG A 120 -9.83 12.57 24.67
N ARG A 121 -9.77 13.75 25.30
CA ARG A 121 -10.98 14.49 25.74
C ARG A 121 -11.65 15.24 24.60
N GLN A 122 -11.00 15.34 23.44
CA GLN A 122 -11.44 16.14 22.29
C GLN A 122 -11.75 17.60 22.70
N THR A 123 -10.94 18.14 23.60
CA THR A 123 -11.10 19.52 24.09
C THR A 123 -9.99 20.40 23.54
N ILE A 124 -10.36 21.63 23.17
CA ILE A 124 -9.47 22.59 22.55
C ILE A 124 -9.36 23.81 23.45
N GLN A 125 -8.14 24.24 23.74
CA GLN A 125 -7.84 25.51 24.35
C GLN A 125 -7.11 26.40 23.35
N SER A 126 -7.72 27.54 22.97
CA SER A 126 -7.17 28.43 21.94
C SER A 126 -6.51 29.66 22.53
N PHE A 127 -5.31 29.99 22.02
CA PHE A 127 -4.52 31.17 22.39
C PHE A 127 -4.45 32.13 21.20
N LYS A 128 -5.44 33.01 21.06
CA LYS A 128 -5.59 33.91 19.89
C LYS A 128 -4.55 35.05 19.85
N ASP A 129 -3.91 35.35 20.97
CA ASP A 129 -2.83 36.34 21.04
C ASP A 129 -1.51 35.84 20.45
N PHE A 130 -1.43 34.52 20.15
CA PHE A 130 -0.30 33.84 19.51
C PHE A 130 -0.57 33.53 18.03
N LYS A 131 -1.00 34.55 17.28
CA LYS A 131 -1.32 34.44 15.87
C LYS A 131 -0.06 34.29 14.99
N TYR A 132 1.01 35.03 15.33
CA TYR A 132 2.25 35.07 14.58
C TYR A 132 3.38 34.41 15.38
N ILE A 133 3.56 33.11 15.16
CA ILE A 133 4.62 32.31 15.79
C ILE A 133 5.65 31.98 14.70
N ASN A 134 6.95 32.29 14.94
CA ASN A 134 7.98 31.92 13.99
C ASN A 134 8.31 30.43 14.12
N ARG A 135 8.64 30.01 15.35
CA ARG A 135 9.03 28.63 15.64
C ARG A 135 8.48 28.20 16.99
N MET A 136 8.29 26.90 17.13
CA MET A 136 7.90 26.25 18.37
C MET A 136 8.73 24.99 18.57
N ALA A 137 9.04 24.66 19.82
CA ALA A 137 9.78 23.46 20.20
C ALA A 137 9.24 22.90 21.52
N ILE A 138 9.38 21.60 21.69
CA ILE A 138 8.99 20.88 22.90
C ILE A 138 10.17 20.04 23.38
N SER A 139 10.36 19.97 24.70
CA SER A 139 11.38 19.13 25.31
C SER A 139 10.87 17.70 25.51
N PRO A 140 11.76 16.71 25.72
CA PRO A 140 11.37 15.37 26.14
C PRO A 140 10.59 15.34 27.47
N GLU A 141 10.68 16.40 28.28
CA GLU A 141 9.95 16.56 29.55
C GLU A 141 8.64 17.36 29.40
N ASP A 142 8.16 17.55 28.16
CA ASP A 142 6.92 18.27 27.81
C ASP A 142 6.96 19.77 28.03
N ASP A 143 8.14 20.39 28.08
CA ASP A 143 8.29 21.85 28.14
C ASP A 143 8.10 22.47 26.76
N PHE A 144 7.06 23.29 26.60
CA PHE A 144 6.71 23.87 25.32
C PHE A 144 7.13 25.33 25.22
N PHE A 145 7.94 25.65 24.22
CA PHE A 145 8.47 26.98 23.95
C PHE A 145 8.06 27.48 22.57
N ILE A 146 7.82 28.78 22.47
CA ILE A 146 7.53 29.47 21.21
C ILE A 146 8.32 30.78 21.08
N ILE A 147 8.61 31.18 19.83
CA ILE A 147 9.10 32.51 19.51
C ILE A 147 7.95 33.27 18.83
N LYS A 148 7.52 34.36 19.46
CA LYS A 148 6.46 35.21 18.99
C LYS A 148 6.98 36.35 18.10
N ASP A 149 6.11 37.04 17.35
CA ASP A 149 6.39 38.17 16.47
C ASP A 149 7.10 39.36 17.15
N ASP A 150 6.98 39.47 18.45
CA ASP A 150 7.71 40.47 19.24
C ASP A 150 9.20 40.14 19.46
N GLY A 151 9.65 38.96 19.03
CA GLY A 151 11.02 38.47 19.09
C GLY A 151 11.43 37.94 20.46
N TYR A 152 10.48 37.66 21.36
CA TYR A 152 10.75 37.04 22.64
C TYR A 152 10.33 35.57 22.66
N ILE A 153 10.95 34.81 23.58
CA ILE A 153 10.63 33.43 23.87
C ILE A 153 9.55 33.38 24.95
N TYR A 154 8.54 32.57 24.68
CA TYR A 154 7.45 32.27 25.61
C TYR A 154 7.46 30.81 25.98
N TYR A 155 7.14 30.55 27.27
CA TYR A 155 7.05 29.19 27.82
C TYR A 155 5.62 28.94 28.31
N TYR A 156 5.04 27.81 27.98
CA TYR A 156 3.72 27.39 28.45
C TYR A 156 3.79 26.90 29.91
N GLN A 157 2.99 27.46 30.79
CA GLN A 157 2.88 27.07 32.21
C GLN A 157 1.63 26.21 32.42
N PRO A 158 1.77 24.89 32.59
CA PRO A 158 0.63 23.95 32.68
C PRO A 158 -0.33 24.28 33.82
N GLU A 159 0.17 24.73 34.98
CA GLU A 159 -0.64 25.06 36.14
C GLU A 159 -1.50 26.31 35.93
N GLN A 160 -0.97 27.32 35.26
CA GLN A 160 -1.67 28.55 34.93
C GLN A 160 -2.52 28.43 33.66
N LYS A 161 -2.25 27.40 32.88
CA LYS A 161 -2.84 27.17 31.56
C LYS A 161 -2.65 28.35 30.59
N ASP A 162 -1.49 29.00 30.69
CA ASP A 162 -1.14 30.22 29.95
C ASP A 162 0.36 30.30 29.68
N PHE A 163 0.77 31.25 28.85
CA PHE A 163 2.15 31.48 28.48
C PHE A 163 2.79 32.60 29.33
N CYS A 164 4.02 32.38 29.77
CA CYS A 164 4.85 33.40 30.35
C CYS A 164 5.99 33.81 29.43
N LYS A 165 6.29 35.11 29.38
CA LYS A 165 7.42 35.65 28.63
C LYS A 165 8.70 35.41 29.41
N LEU A 166 9.76 34.91 28.78
CA LEU A 166 11.06 34.68 29.40
C LEU A 166 11.96 35.90 29.30
N ASP A 167 12.77 36.12 30.33
CA ASP A 167 13.71 37.23 30.41
C ASP A 167 15.01 36.90 29.68
N VAL A 168 14.95 36.97 28.35
CA VAL A 168 16.09 36.75 27.46
C VAL A 168 16.22 37.88 26.43
N LYS A 169 17.41 38.09 25.91
CA LYS A 169 17.66 39.09 24.85
C LYS A 169 16.74 38.84 23.64
N LYS A 170 16.09 39.93 23.19
CA LYS A 170 15.24 39.91 22.01
C LYS A 170 15.99 39.32 20.80
N ILE A 171 15.27 38.52 19.97
CA ILE A 171 15.74 37.86 18.75
C ILE A 171 15.14 38.58 17.56
N HIS A 172 15.88 38.63 16.44
CA HIS A 172 15.35 39.12 15.17
C HIS A 172 14.39 38.08 14.60
N PHE A 173 13.09 38.31 14.80
CA PHE A 173 12.03 37.34 14.48
C PHE A 173 12.10 36.81 13.04
N GLU A 174 12.31 37.67 12.05
CA GLU A 174 12.34 37.32 10.65
C GLU A 174 13.58 36.51 10.24
N GLU A 175 14.66 36.57 11.01
CA GLU A 175 15.90 35.85 10.74
C GLU A 175 15.94 34.46 11.35
N VAL A 176 15.02 34.11 12.27
CA VAL A 176 14.98 32.79 12.90
C VAL A 176 14.53 31.74 11.91
N GLN A 177 15.41 30.80 11.62
CA GLN A 177 15.14 29.68 10.71
C GLN A 177 14.61 28.43 11.41
N GLN A 178 15.14 28.12 12.62
CA GLN A 178 14.72 26.92 13.37
C GLN A 178 14.88 27.11 14.88
N MET A 179 14.07 26.36 15.63
CA MET A 179 14.17 26.20 17.07
C MET A 179 14.02 24.72 17.42
N ALA A 180 14.88 24.19 18.29
CA ALA A 180 14.87 22.80 18.70
C ALA A 180 15.30 22.66 20.16
N ILE A 181 14.98 21.54 20.79
CA ILE A 181 15.46 21.16 22.11
C ILE A 181 16.07 19.76 21.97
N ASP A 182 17.32 19.62 22.39
CA ASP A 182 18.02 18.34 22.35
C ASP A 182 17.68 17.45 23.58
N ASN A 183 18.18 16.23 23.57
CA ASN A 183 17.96 15.26 24.64
C ASN A 183 18.62 15.62 25.98
N PHE A 184 19.48 16.65 26.01
CA PHE A 184 20.08 17.20 27.22
C PHE A 184 19.30 18.39 27.79
N GLY A 185 18.18 18.76 27.17
CA GLY A 185 17.36 19.92 27.58
C GLY A 185 18.00 21.26 27.20
N VAL A 186 18.81 21.33 26.16
CA VAL A 186 19.34 22.57 25.61
C VAL A 186 18.41 23.07 24.51
N LEU A 187 17.92 24.30 24.68
CA LEU A 187 17.14 25.01 23.67
C LEU A 187 18.05 25.67 22.65
N TRP A 188 17.95 25.27 21.39
CA TRP A 188 18.72 25.79 20.27
C TRP A 188 17.87 26.72 19.41
N ILE A 189 18.46 27.83 18.95
CA ILE A 189 17.86 28.80 18.04
C ILE A 189 18.86 29.09 16.94
N PHE A 190 18.49 28.79 15.70
CA PHE A 190 19.31 28.96 14.49
C PHE A 190 18.78 30.11 13.65
N SER A 191 19.68 31.03 13.26
CA SER A 191 19.35 32.25 12.55
C SER A 191 20.16 32.39 11.26
N SER A 192 19.55 33.00 10.23
CA SER A 192 20.21 33.27 8.95
C SER A 192 21.30 34.38 9.04
N ASP A 193 21.24 35.24 10.04
CA ASP A 193 22.23 36.28 10.32
C ASP A 193 23.44 35.79 11.17
N ASN A 194 23.53 34.47 11.42
CA ASN A 194 24.52 33.81 12.27
C ASN A 194 24.40 34.19 13.78
N ASP A 195 23.33 34.86 14.24
CA ASP A 195 23.01 35.04 15.65
C ASP A 195 22.41 33.73 16.23
N ASN A 196 23.17 32.62 16.06
CA ASN A 196 22.79 31.33 16.62
C ASN A 196 22.93 31.35 18.13
N ARG A 197 21.93 30.82 18.85
CA ARG A 197 21.87 30.82 20.30
C ARG A 197 21.52 29.45 20.85
N SER A 198 22.08 29.11 22.01
CA SER A 198 21.63 27.97 22.77
C SER A 198 21.51 28.31 24.23
N TYR A 199 20.57 27.68 24.92
CA TYR A 199 20.25 27.91 26.31
C TYR A 199 20.01 26.60 27.02
N ILE A 200 20.63 26.44 28.21
CA ILE A 200 20.26 25.39 29.15
C ILE A 200 18.95 25.81 29.84
N ILE A 201 17.98 24.89 29.87
CA ILE A 201 16.70 25.08 30.52
C ILE A 201 16.87 24.77 32.03
N GLU A 202 16.81 25.77 32.87
CA GLU A 202 16.86 25.62 34.35
C GLU A 202 15.46 25.83 34.94
N LYS A 203 14.98 24.85 35.71
CA LYS A 203 13.69 24.88 36.39
C LYS A 203 13.89 25.09 37.89
N ASN A 204 13.17 26.06 38.47
CA ASN A 204 13.09 26.28 39.91
C ASN A 204 11.61 26.37 40.32
N GLY A 205 11.03 25.23 40.62
CA GLY A 205 9.59 25.09 40.80
C GLY A 205 8.85 25.43 39.46
N ASN A 206 7.94 26.39 39.51
CA ASN A 206 7.17 26.83 38.34
C ASN A 206 7.87 27.89 37.48
N GLN A 207 9.09 28.29 37.85
CA GLN A 207 9.86 29.28 37.11
C GLN A 207 10.87 28.58 36.20
N VAL A 208 10.87 28.95 34.93
CA VAL A 208 11.84 28.49 33.93
C VAL A 208 12.77 29.68 33.62
N LYS A 209 14.06 29.41 33.64
CA LYS A 209 15.11 30.35 33.27
C LYS A 209 15.97 29.73 32.17
N LEU A 210 16.32 30.54 31.17
CA LEU A 210 17.23 30.13 30.09
C LEU A 210 18.64 30.68 30.38
N VAL A 211 19.62 29.79 30.47
CA VAL A 211 21.04 30.16 30.73
C VAL A 211 21.81 29.95 29.44
N PRO A 212 22.54 30.96 28.90
CA PRO A 212 23.33 30.83 27.70
C PRO A 212 24.29 29.64 27.76
N SER A 213 24.37 28.88 26.64
CA SER A 213 25.23 27.72 26.47
C SER A 213 26.07 27.86 25.18
N ASN A 214 26.74 26.82 24.76
CA ASN A 214 27.50 26.79 23.51
C ASN A 214 26.56 26.92 22.31
N CYS A 215 26.95 27.71 21.28
CA CYS A 215 26.20 27.89 20.06
C CYS A 215 26.89 27.16 18.90
N LEU A 216 26.13 26.96 17.81
CA LEU A 216 26.69 26.52 16.55
C LEU A 216 27.71 27.59 16.08
N ASN A 217 28.96 27.21 15.93
CA ASN A 217 30.02 28.06 15.41
C ASN A 217 30.33 27.63 13.97
N HIS A 218 29.66 28.27 12.99
CA HIS A 218 29.86 28.04 11.57
C HIS A 218 30.26 29.38 10.91
N SER A 219 31.27 29.36 10.03
CA SER A 219 31.82 30.59 9.43
C SER A 219 30.92 31.14 8.32
N GLU A 220 30.25 30.26 7.60
CA GLU A 220 29.39 30.61 6.48
C GLU A 220 27.97 30.92 6.92
N LYS A 221 27.28 31.80 6.18
CA LYS A 221 25.88 32.13 6.43
C LYS A 221 24.99 30.92 6.16
N LEU A 222 24.03 30.66 7.09
CA LEU A 222 23.03 29.60 6.91
C LEU A 222 21.94 30.09 5.95
N LEU A 223 21.77 29.40 4.83
CA LEU A 223 20.68 29.65 3.88
C LEU A 223 19.40 28.95 4.31
N TRP A 224 19.53 27.75 4.89
CA TRP A 224 18.41 26.91 5.25
C TRP A 224 18.79 25.98 6.41
N THR A 225 17.83 25.70 7.30
CA THR A 225 18.00 24.78 8.42
C THR A 225 16.76 23.94 8.66
N PHE A 226 16.96 22.72 9.12
CA PHE A 226 15.89 21.78 9.51
C PHE A 226 16.38 20.91 10.65
N VAL A 227 15.51 20.57 11.60
CA VAL A 227 15.84 19.66 12.71
C VAL A 227 14.96 18.42 12.63
N ASP A 228 15.59 17.26 12.73
CA ASP A 228 14.94 15.94 12.85
C ASP A 228 15.63 15.20 14.02
N GLY A 229 14.92 15.04 15.13
CA GLY A 229 15.47 14.47 16.36
C GLY A 229 16.70 15.24 16.86
N ASP A 230 17.80 14.54 17.08
CA ASP A 230 19.07 15.11 17.59
C ASP A 230 19.97 15.69 16.50
N PHE A 231 19.48 15.79 15.27
CA PHE A 231 20.26 16.26 14.13
C PHE A 231 19.71 17.57 13.57
N LEU A 232 20.63 18.53 13.42
CA LEU A 232 20.38 19.73 12.61
C LEU A 232 20.95 19.50 11.21
N TYR A 233 20.11 19.64 10.21
CA TYR A 233 20.51 19.74 8.80
C TYR A 233 20.55 21.20 8.41
N PHE A 234 21.64 21.64 7.77
CA PHE A 234 21.71 22.99 7.26
C PHE A 234 22.42 23.06 5.90
N ILE A 235 22.06 24.07 5.14
CA ILE A 235 22.69 24.45 3.89
C ILE A 235 23.30 25.82 4.09
N ASP A 236 24.58 25.96 3.81
CA ASP A 236 25.31 27.22 3.94
C ASP A 236 25.33 28.03 2.64
N SER A 237 25.99 29.20 2.69
CA SER A 237 26.12 30.11 1.53
C SER A 237 26.89 29.54 0.33
N THR A 238 27.54 28.40 0.49
CA THR A 238 28.20 27.64 -0.59
C THR A 238 27.34 26.54 -1.17
N TYR A 239 26.06 26.42 -0.75
CA TYR A 239 25.13 25.36 -1.08
C TYR A 239 25.54 23.96 -0.59
N ALA A 240 26.46 23.88 0.36
CA ALA A 240 26.87 22.63 0.96
C ALA A 240 25.86 22.22 2.05
N LEU A 241 25.40 20.96 1.95
CA LEU A 241 24.52 20.34 2.95
C LEU A 241 25.36 19.67 4.02
N TYR A 242 25.05 19.99 5.26
CA TYR A 242 25.67 19.41 6.47
C TYR A 242 24.64 18.74 7.38
N GLU A 243 25.05 17.69 8.05
CA GLU A 243 24.42 17.09 9.23
C GLU A 243 25.23 17.48 10.46
N TYR A 244 24.58 18.13 11.43
CA TYR A 244 25.21 18.51 12.69
C TYR A 244 24.54 17.76 13.85
N ASP A 245 25.33 16.97 14.54
CA ASP A 245 24.90 16.23 15.74
C ASP A 245 24.87 17.19 16.93
N LEU A 246 23.68 17.48 17.44
CA LEU A 246 23.46 18.40 18.57
C LEU A 246 24.07 17.90 19.88
N ASN A 247 24.22 16.58 20.04
CA ASN A 247 24.77 15.95 21.24
C ASN A 247 26.30 15.96 21.23
N ASN A 248 26.93 15.73 20.09
CA ASN A 248 28.38 15.61 19.94
C ASN A 248 29.03 16.90 19.42
N HIS A 249 28.25 17.90 19.05
CA HIS A 249 28.69 19.18 18.48
C HIS A 249 29.60 19.03 17.27
N LYS A 250 29.28 18.09 16.35
CA LYS A 250 30.07 17.82 15.14
C LYS A 250 29.24 17.99 13.90
N ALA A 251 29.81 18.69 12.91
CA ALA A 251 29.23 18.82 11.57
C ALA A 251 29.90 17.85 10.60
N TYR A 252 29.07 17.19 9.78
CA TYR A 252 29.50 16.27 8.73
C TYR A 252 28.98 16.79 7.39
N PHE A 253 29.88 16.96 6.42
CA PHE A 253 29.51 17.30 5.06
C PHE A 253 28.82 16.08 4.41
N ILE A 254 27.65 16.32 3.80
CA ILE A 254 26.83 15.27 3.14
C ILE A 254 26.94 15.39 1.62
N ALA A 255 26.59 16.56 1.06
CA ALA A 255 26.53 16.74 -0.39
C ALA A 255 26.60 18.22 -0.79
N ASP A 256 26.96 18.45 -2.04
CA ASP A 256 26.78 19.71 -2.73
C ASP A 256 25.40 19.74 -3.38
N MET A 257 24.59 20.73 -3.03
CA MET A 257 23.19 20.85 -3.42
C MET A 257 22.95 21.95 -4.47
N GLU A 258 24.00 22.65 -4.94
CA GLU A 258 23.84 23.80 -5.85
C GLU A 258 23.02 23.46 -7.10
N ALA A 259 23.36 22.36 -7.78
CA ALA A 259 22.69 21.95 -9.01
C ALA A 259 21.20 21.59 -8.78
N GLU A 260 20.90 20.90 -7.69
CA GLU A 260 19.52 20.49 -7.38
C GLU A 260 18.67 21.69 -6.90
N ILE A 261 19.23 22.61 -6.11
CA ILE A 261 18.55 23.83 -5.69
C ILE A 261 18.24 24.74 -6.87
N LEU A 262 19.19 24.92 -7.79
CA LEU A 262 18.97 25.69 -9.01
C LEU A 262 17.89 25.09 -9.93
N ARG A 263 17.77 23.75 -9.94
CA ARG A 263 16.80 23.02 -10.76
C ARG A 263 15.41 22.94 -10.12
N ARG A 264 15.34 22.72 -8.80
CA ARG A 264 14.09 22.37 -8.08
C ARG A 264 13.59 23.45 -7.13
N GLY A 265 14.38 24.50 -6.90
CA GLY A 265 14.09 25.53 -5.91
C GLY A 265 14.64 25.22 -4.52
N GLU A 266 14.18 25.96 -3.54
CA GLU A 266 14.64 25.83 -2.14
C GLU A 266 14.23 24.50 -1.52
N VAL A 267 15.09 23.97 -0.67
CA VAL A 267 14.76 22.81 0.17
C VAL A 267 13.69 23.18 1.18
N SER A 268 12.71 22.31 1.36
CA SER A 268 11.62 22.48 2.32
C SER A 268 11.85 21.65 3.58
N SER A 269 12.26 20.40 3.43
CA SER A 269 12.42 19.44 4.51
C SER A 269 13.45 18.37 4.16
N ILE A 270 14.02 17.75 5.18
CA ILE A 270 14.94 16.62 5.04
C ILE A 270 14.71 15.64 6.18
N ILE A 271 14.75 14.37 5.87
CA ILE A 271 14.75 13.31 6.89
C ILE A 271 15.78 12.24 6.52
N LYS A 272 16.35 11.61 7.55
CA LYS A 272 17.28 10.50 7.39
C LYS A 272 16.61 9.19 7.74
N GLN A 273 16.73 8.21 6.83
CA GLN A 273 16.28 6.86 7.07
C GLN A 273 17.43 5.89 6.78
N LYS A 274 17.88 5.17 7.82
CA LYS A 274 19.10 4.35 7.75
C LYS A 274 20.32 5.20 7.32
N THR A 275 20.87 4.97 6.13
CA THR A 275 22.00 5.72 5.55
C THR A 275 21.57 6.77 4.52
N ASP A 276 20.31 6.77 4.13
CA ASP A 276 19.79 7.58 3.06
C ASP A 276 19.10 8.83 3.57
N TYR A 277 19.19 9.91 2.80
CA TYR A 277 18.50 11.18 3.09
C TYR A 277 17.42 11.40 2.05
N PHE A 278 16.23 11.78 2.50
CA PHE A 278 15.12 12.19 1.67
C PHE A 278 14.95 13.69 1.77
N ILE A 279 15.02 14.38 0.63
CA ILE A 279 15.09 15.83 0.55
C ILE A 279 13.94 16.34 -0.32
N GLY A 280 13.02 17.08 0.30
CA GLY A 280 11.91 17.74 -0.37
C GLY A 280 12.27 19.15 -0.82
N PHE A 281 11.72 19.59 -1.95
CA PHE A 281 11.90 20.93 -2.51
C PHE A 281 10.57 21.66 -2.58
N LYS A 282 10.56 22.98 -2.27
CA LYS A 282 9.34 23.80 -2.26
C LYS A 282 8.65 23.88 -3.61
N SER A 283 9.42 23.89 -4.70
CA SER A 283 8.87 24.10 -6.04
C SER A 283 8.67 22.80 -6.81
N SER A 284 9.54 21.80 -6.65
CA SER A 284 9.44 20.57 -7.45
C SER A 284 10.15 19.38 -6.85
N GLY A 285 9.38 18.43 -6.37
CA GLY A 285 9.78 17.05 -6.21
C GLY A 285 10.51 16.68 -4.93
N LEU A 286 10.84 15.41 -4.87
CA LEU A 286 11.52 14.70 -3.80
C LEU A 286 12.74 13.98 -4.39
N ILE A 287 13.86 13.99 -3.69
CA ILE A 287 15.02 13.16 -4.03
C ILE A 287 15.42 12.27 -2.87
N GLN A 288 15.96 11.10 -3.21
CA GLN A 288 16.70 10.25 -2.30
C GLN A 288 18.19 10.45 -2.55
N LEU A 289 18.92 10.79 -1.51
CA LEU A 289 20.37 10.88 -1.51
C LEU A 289 20.91 9.65 -0.78
N LYS A 290 21.54 8.73 -1.52
CA LYS A 290 22.22 7.56 -0.96
C LYS A 290 23.64 7.96 -0.57
N TYR A 291 23.93 7.95 0.73
CA TYR A 291 25.23 8.33 1.27
C TYR A 291 26.16 7.13 1.39
N MET A 292 27.34 7.21 0.74
CA MET A 292 28.31 6.12 0.63
C MET A 292 29.70 6.60 1.07
N PRO A 293 29.95 6.78 2.40
CA PRO A 293 31.18 7.38 2.92
C PRO A 293 32.46 6.65 2.52
N ASP A 294 32.39 5.33 2.33
CA ASP A 294 33.54 4.47 2.00
C ASP A 294 33.80 4.33 0.49
N SER A 295 32.92 4.89 -0.36
CA SER A 295 33.05 4.86 -1.81
C SER A 295 33.88 6.03 -2.36
N LYS A 296 34.38 5.90 -3.59
CA LYS A 296 34.99 7.00 -4.32
C LYS A 296 33.96 8.10 -4.63
N VAL A 297 32.75 7.72 -4.93
CA VAL A 297 31.59 8.60 -5.05
C VAL A 297 30.90 8.62 -3.71
N LYS A 298 30.93 9.76 -3.01
CA LYS A 298 30.44 9.88 -1.62
C LYS A 298 28.93 9.80 -1.50
N TYR A 299 28.19 10.15 -2.55
CA TYR A 299 26.72 10.10 -2.59
C TYR A 299 26.23 9.91 -4.04
N SER A 300 25.03 9.39 -4.17
CA SER A 300 24.26 9.37 -5.42
C SER A 300 22.86 9.94 -5.19
N LEU A 301 22.27 10.55 -6.23
CA LEU A 301 20.95 11.18 -6.17
C LEU A 301 19.99 10.42 -7.08
N GLN A 302 18.81 10.10 -6.54
CA GLN A 302 17.70 9.48 -7.27
C GLN A 302 16.45 10.34 -7.08
N SER A 303 15.77 10.67 -8.17
CA SER A 303 14.47 11.36 -8.11
C SER A 303 13.39 10.38 -7.72
N ILE A 304 12.46 10.81 -6.86
CA ILE A 304 11.23 10.08 -6.54
C ILE A 304 10.09 10.78 -7.28
N ASN A 305 9.20 10.02 -7.91
CA ASN A 305 8.16 10.55 -8.78
C ASN A 305 7.03 11.26 -8.01
N VAL A 306 7.35 12.43 -7.46
CA VAL A 306 6.40 13.40 -6.91
C VAL A 306 6.57 14.71 -7.69
N GLN A 307 5.58 15.08 -8.48
CA GLN A 307 5.69 16.18 -9.46
C GLN A 307 5.26 17.55 -8.93
N SER A 308 5.12 17.73 -7.62
CA SER A 308 4.77 19.02 -7.01
C SER A 308 5.75 19.43 -5.93
N GLY A 309 5.60 20.64 -5.41
CA GLY A 309 6.35 21.09 -4.25
C GLY A 309 6.06 20.22 -3.02
N ILE A 310 7.06 20.04 -2.18
CA ILE A 310 6.95 19.31 -0.91
C ILE A 310 6.90 20.33 0.22
N PHE A 311 5.88 20.26 1.07
CA PHE A 311 5.78 21.13 2.24
C PHE A 311 6.41 20.49 3.47
N CYS A 312 6.21 19.20 3.68
CA CYS A 312 6.71 18.49 4.85
C CYS A 312 7.05 17.03 4.55
N LEU A 313 8.00 16.51 5.30
CA LEU A 313 8.35 15.10 5.36
C LEU A 313 8.23 14.62 6.81
N MET A 314 7.83 13.38 7.00
CA MET A 314 7.76 12.74 8.30
C MET A 314 8.18 11.27 8.19
N LYS A 315 9.04 10.82 9.09
CA LYS A 315 9.37 9.42 9.24
C LYS A 315 8.32 8.75 10.13
N ASP A 316 7.83 7.59 9.72
CA ASP A 316 6.97 6.77 10.58
C ASP A 316 7.77 6.24 11.79
N ARG A 317 7.15 6.24 12.98
CA ARG A 317 7.79 5.83 14.23
C ARG A 317 7.94 4.32 14.35
N PHE A 318 7.10 3.55 13.65
CA PHE A 318 6.93 2.12 13.84
C PHE A 318 7.26 1.30 12.61
N GLN A 319 7.06 1.85 11.42
CA GLN A 319 7.26 1.18 10.14
C GLN A 319 8.30 1.89 9.27
N ASP A 320 8.85 1.19 8.29
CA ASP A 320 9.85 1.75 7.34
C ASP A 320 9.14 2.59 6.26
N ILE A 321 8.43 3.65 6.70
CA ILE A 321 7.64 4.53 5.85
C ILE A 321 8.16 5.96 5.95
N ILE A 322 8.17 6.64 4.82
CA ILE A 322 8.32 8.08 4.72
C ILE A 322 7.01 8.69 4.23
N TRP A 323 6.45 9.56 5.04
CA TRP A 323 5.27 10.33 4.71
C TRP A 323 5.67 11.64 4.05
N VAL A 324 5.04 11.98 2.92
CA VAL A 324 5.37 13.15 2.10
C VAL A 324 4.14 14.01 1.90
N GLY A 325 4.14 15.19 2.49
CA GLY A 325 3.08 16.18 2.30
C GLY A 325 3.38 17.08 1.12
N ALA A 326 2.53 17.05 0.09
CA ALA A 326 2.72 17.73 -1.17
C ALA A 326 1.79 18.93 -1.37
N ASP A 327 2.19 19.85 -2.23
CA ASP A 327 1.39 21.02 -2.62
C ASP A 327 0.37 20.64 -3.70
N GLY A 328 -0.88 20.50 -3.28
CA GLY A 328 -2.01 20.23 -4.18
C GLY A 328 -2.12 18.79 -4.70
N GLN A 329 -1.19 17.91 -4.36
CA GLN A 329 -1.24 16.50 -4.73
C GLN A 329 -1.56 15.56 -3.55
N GLY A 330 -1.70 16.09 -2.34
CA GLY A 330 -2.08 15.32 -1.16
C GLY A 330 -0.90 14.74 -0.40
N LEU A 331 -1.16 13.61 0.23
CA LEU A 331 -0.22 12.85 1.05
C LEU A 331 0.31 11.67 0.26
N TYR A 332 1.62 11.45 0.28
CA TYR A 332 2.22 10.23 -0.23
C TYR A 332 2.84 9.42 0.90
N MET A 333 2.70 8.12 0.78
CA MET A 333 3.37 7.13 1.61
C MET A 333 4.43 6.43 0.74
N TYR A 334 5.70 6.62 1.08
CA TYR A 334 6.85 6.00 0.41
C TYR A 334 7.41 4.92 1.32
N PHE A 335 7.46 3.68 0.87
CA PHE A 335 7.83 2.53 1.69
C PHE A 335 8.46 1.43 0.85
N THR A 336 9.20 0.54 1.52
CA THR A 336 9.74 -0.68 0.90
C THR A 336 8.71 -1.79 1.02
N ASP A 337 8.34 -2.40 -0.10
CA ASP A 337 7.44 -3.55 -0.12
C ASP A 337 8.18 -4.78 -0.65
N GLU A 338 7.64 -5.99 -0.37
CA GLU A 338 8.11 -7.25 -0.94
C GLU A 338 7.96 -7.29 -2.47
N PHE A 339 7.10 -6.43 -3.01
CA PHE A 339 6.84 -6.27 -4.44
C PHE A 339 6.33 -4.85 -4.73
N SER A 340 6.48 -4.40 -5.98
CA SER A 340 5.83 -3.19 -6.48
C SER A 340 4.64 -3.55 -7.37
N ILE A 341 3.58 -2.75 -7.28
CA ILE A 341 2.44 -2.78 -8.21
C ILE A 341 2.40 -1.43 -8.92
N ASP A 342 2.62 -1.45 -10.23
CA ASP A 342 2.55 -0.25 -11.06
C ASP A 342 1.29 -0.26 -11.91
N ASN A 343 0.53 0.84 -11.87
CA ASN A 343 -0.69 1.01 -12.65
C ASN A 343 -0.38 1.77 -13.94
N ILE A 344 -0.66 1.17 -15.10
CA ILE A 344 -0.44 1.77 -16.40
C ILE A 344 -1.78 2.00 -17.10
N MET A 345 -2.24 3.25 -17.06
CA MET A 345 -3.50 3.66 -17.68
C MET A 345 -3.30 3.93 -19.17
N LEU A 346 -4.25 3.49 -20.00
CA LEU A 346 -4.18 3.62 -21.47
C LEU A 346 -5.09 4.71 -22.03
N ASP A 347 -6.02 5.24 -21.24
CA ASP A 347 -6.94 6.33 -21.60
C ASP A 347 -6.30 7.72 -21.52
N VAL A 348 -5.00 7.78 -21.26
CA VAL A 348 -4.22 9.02 -21.20
C VAL A 348 -4.07 9.69 -22.59
N PRO A 349 -3.83 11.02 -22.65
CA PRO A 349 -3.71 11.78 -23.92
C PRO A 349 -2.67 11.24 -24.90
N GLU A 350 -1.62 10.60 -24.39
CA GLU A 350 -0.52 10.02 -25.15
C GLU A 350 -0.94 8.79 -25.95
N TYR A 351 -1.82 7.96 -25.41
CA TYR A 351 -2.23 6.68 -26.01
C TYR A 351 -3.66 6.69 -26.54
N ARG A 352 -4.59 7.32 -25.83
CA ARG A 352 -6.03 7.43 -26.17
C ARG A 352 -6.67 6.07 -26.46
N VAL A 353 -6.41 5.09 -25.61
CA VAL A 353 -6.97 3.75 -25.71
C VAL A 353 -7.84 3.51 -24.48
N ASP A 354 -9.16 3.57 -24.67
CA ASP A 354 -10.21 3.35 -23.66
C ASP A 354 -10.83 1.94 -23.76
N ASN A 355 -10.25 1.07 -24.55
CA ASN A 355 -10.73 -0.29 -24.79
C ASN A 355 -10.14 -1.29 -23.80
N PRO A 356 -10.92 -2.27 -23.34
CA PRO A 356 -10.41 -3.32 -22.45
C PRO A 356 -9.21 -4.07 -23.02
N VAL A 357 -8.19 -4.23 -22.20
CA VAL A 357 -7.00 -5.03 -22.51
C VAL A 357 -7.40 -6.51 -22.48
N ARG A 358 -7.03 -7.27 -23.51
CA ARG A 358 -7.37 -8.70 -23.68
C ARG A 358 -6.17 -9.60 -23.90
N ALA A 359 -5.03 -9.02 -24.24
CA ALA A 359 -3.79 -9.77 -24.41
C ALA A 359 -2.58 -8.92 -24.05
N LEU A 360 -1.58 -9.53 -23.44
CA LEU A 360 -0.31 -8.91 -23.06
C LEU A 360 0.83 -9.86 -23.45
N TYR A 361 1.90 -9.31 -23.99
CA TYR A 361 3.13 -10.03 -24.28
C TYR A 361 4.31 -9.07 -24.39
N GLN A 362 5.39 -9.34 -23.69
CA GLN A 362 6.66 -8.61 -23.82
C GLN A 362 7.67 -9.44 -24.60
N ASP A 363 8.26 -8.86 -25.63
CA ASP A 363 9.23 -9.58 -26.46
C ASP A 363 10.68 -9.38 -25.96
N GLN A 364 11.63 -10.06 -26.61
CA GLN A 364 13.04 -10.03 -26.21
C GLN A 364 13.70 -8.64 -26.34
N ASP A 365 13.11 -7.76 -27.16
CA ASP A 365 13.58 -6.38 -27.38
C ASP A 365 12.89 -5.40 -26.39
N GLN A 366 12.31 -5.91 -25.28
CA GLN A 366 11.56 -5.15 -24.29
C GLN A 366 10.36 -4.38 -24.87
N THR A 367 9.85 -4.81 -26.01
CA THR A 367 8.64 -4.24 -26.59
C THR A 367 7.42 -4.91 -25.98
N LEU A 368 6.54 -4.14 -25.35
CA LEU A 368 5.28 -4.63 -24.80
C LEU A 368 4.17 -4.50 -25.86
N TRP A 369 3.54 -5.64 -26.17
CA TRP A 369 2.40 -5.77 -27.08
C TRP A 369 1.13 -5.87 -26.26
N ILE A 370 0.19 -4.95 -26.48
CA ILE A 370 -1.08 -4.83 -25.77
C ILE A 370 -2.19 -5.00 -26.78
N GLY A 371 -2.92 -6.10 -26.69
CA GLY A 371 -4.11 -6.38 -27.50
C GLY A 371 -5.37 -5.93 -26.78
N THR A 372 -6.25 -5.23 -27.48
CA THR A 372 -7.48 -4.68 -26.91
C THR A 372 -8.72 -5.17 -27.61
N LYS A 373 -9.88 -5.05 -26.98
CA LYS A 373 -11.18 -5.37 -27.59
C LYS A 373 -11.70 -4.16 -28.38
N GLY A 374 -11.41 -4.13 -29.69
CA GLY A 374 -11.86 -3.09 -30.59
C GLY A 374 -10.90 -1.91 -30.78
N GLY A 375 -9.88 -1.75 -29.93
CA GLY A 375 -8.88 -0.68 -30.03
C GLY A 375 -7.61 -1.04 -30.79
N GLY A 376 -7.50 -2.26 -31.32
CA GLY A 376 -6.31 -2.76 -32.03
C GLY A 376 -5.21 -3.21 -31.08
N ILE A 377 -3.97 -2.98 -31.53
CA ILE A 377 -2.75 -3.27 -30.77
C ILE A 377 -2.07 -1.96 -30.41
N LEU A 378 -1.71 -1.80 -29.16
CA LEU A 378 -0.76 -0.79 -28.72
C LEU A 378 0.60 -1.47 -28.50
N LYS A 379 1.63 -0.97 -29.18
CA LYS A 379 2.99 -1.46 -29.10
C LYS A 379 3.86 -0.42 -28.41
N MET A 380 4.28 -0.72 -27.17
CA MET A 380 5.15 0.16 -26.38
C MET A 380 6.60 -0.29 -26.50
N PHE A 381 7.50 0.63 -26.81
CA PHE A 381 8.91 0.36 -27.01
C PHE A 381 9.69 0.57 -25.71
N ASP A 382 10.69 -0.27 -25.46
CA ASP A 382 11.59 -0.20 -24.30
C ASP A 382 10.84 -0.09 -22.98
N PHE A 383 9.80 -0.93 -22.81
CA PHE A 383 8.94 -0.90 -21.65
C PHE A 383 9.62 -1.56 -20.43
N HIS A 384 9.69 -0.80 -19.32
CA HIS A 384 10.10 -1.27 -18.00
C HIS A 384 9.08 -0.81 -16.95
N PRO A 385 8.73 -1.62 -15.95
CA PRO A 385 7.70 -1.28 -14.97
C PRO A 385 7.95 0.03 -14.18
N ASP A 386 9.21 0.33 -13.89
CA ASP A 386 9.69 1.44 -13.06
C ASP A 386 9.99 2.73 -13.86
N MET A 387 9.43 2.89 -15.06
CA MET A 387 9.68 4.06 -15.91
C MET A 387 9.06 5.33 -15.31
N GLU A 388 9.86 6.39 -15.18
CA GLU A 388 9.37 7.73 -14.77
C GLU A 388 8.48 8.41 -15.81
N THR A 389 8.60 8.02 -17.07
CA THR A 389 7.87 8.62 -18.20
C THR A 389 7.21 7.55 -19.04
N LEU A 390 6.02 7.85 -19.56
CA LEU A 390 5.31 6.95 -20.46
C LEU A 390 6.16 6.61 -21.69
N PRO A 391 6.34 5.33 -22.06
CA PRO A 391 7.17 4.92 -23.18
C PRO A 391 6.53 5.33 -24.51
N ARG A 392 7.37 5.52 -25.53
CA ARG A 392 6.89 5.72 -26.89
C ARG A 392 6.04 4.53 -27.32
N ALA A 393 4.88 4.81 -27.91
CA ALA A 393 3.98 3.76 -28.39
C ALA A 393 3.58 3.95 -29.85
N GLU A 394 3.23 2.84 -30.52
CA GLU A 394 2.65 2.79 -31.84
C GLU A 394 1.30 2.06 -31.77
N ARG A 395 0.24 2.67 -32.34
CA ARG A 395 -1.08 2.06 -32.43
C ARG A 395 -1.29 1.38 -33.79
N ILE A 396 -1.57 0.09 -33.78
CA ILE A 396 -1.78 -0.75 -34.97
C ILE A 396 -3.24 -1.10 -35.05
N LEU A 397 -3.89 -0.72 -36.14
CA LEU A 397 -5.32 -0.94 -36.43
C LEU A 397 -5.51 -1.64 -37.78
N ALA A 398 -6.67 -2.28 -37.96
CA ALA A 398 -7.08 -2.81 -39.26
C ALA A 398 -7.15 -1.74 -40.37
N SER A 399 -7.33 -0.46 -39.99
CA SER A 399 -7.35 0.66 -40.93
C SER A 399 -5.97 1.13 -41.41
N ASN A 400 -4.90 0.82 -40.65
CA ASN A 400 -3.53 1.26 -40.96
C ASN A 400 -2.53 0.12 -41.17
N SER A 401 -2.97 -1.14 -41.07
CA SER A 401 -2.13 -2.33 -41.18
C SER A 401 -2.93 -3.54 -41.69
N PRO A 402 -2.29 -4.65 -42.12
CA PRO A 402 -2.93 -5.91 -42.46
C PRO A 402 -3.48 -6.69 -41.22
N LEU A 403 -3.84 -6.01 -40.15
CA LEU A 403 -4.52 -6.65 -39.01
C LEU A 403 -5.96 -7.00 -39.42
N MET A 404 -6.37 -8.24 -39.24
CA MET A 404 -7.68 -8.73 -39.69
C MET A 404 -8.84 -8.14 -38.88
N ASP A 405 -8.60 -7.78 -37.63
CA ASP A 405 -9.60 -7.20 -36.71
C ASP A 405 -8.96 -6.37 -35.61
N ASN A 406 -9.67 -5.34 -35.13
CA ASN A 406 -9.22 -4.52 -34.01
C ASN A 406 -9.45 -5.18 -32.63
N SER A 407 -10.19 -6.28 -32.56
CA SER A 407 -10.37 -7.09 -31.35
C SER A 407 -9.27 -8.16 -31.31
N VAL A 408 -8.26 -7.95 -30.46
CA VAL A 408 -7.09 -8.80 -30.32
C VAL A 408 -7.11 -9.50 -28.97
N TYR A 409 -7.11 -10.85 -29.00
CA TYR A 409 -7.33 -11.68 -27.81
C TYR A 409 -6.12 -12.49 -27.36
N SER A 410 -5.10 -12.67 -28.19
CA SER A 410 -3.92 -13.45 -27.81
C SER A 410 -2.67 -13.10 -28.60
N PHE A 411 -1.54 -13.22 -27.91
CA PHE A 411 -0.20 -13.24 -28.48
C PHE A 411 0.49 -14.57 -28.15
N ALA A 412 1.26 -15.11 -29.09
CA ALA A 412 2.08 -16.28 -28.84
C ALA A 412 3.41 -16.21 -29.62
N PRO A 413 4.57 -16.30 -28.92
CA PRO A 413 5.85 -16.31 -29.58
C PRO A 413 6.03 -17.57 -30.40
N SER A 414 6.69 -17.44 -31.55
CA SER A 414 7.02 -18.55 -32.47
C SER A 414 8.52 -18.82 -32.45
N ARG A 415 8.91 -20.08 -32.49
CA ARG A 415 10.30 -20.54 -32.73
C ARG A 415 10.90 -20.04 -34.04
N ARG A 416 10.04 -19.66 -35.00
CA ARG A 416 10.43 -19.08 -36.30
C ARG A 416 10.69 -17.58 -36.31
N LYS A 417 10.89 -16.96 -35.15
CA LYS A 417 11.03 -15.50 -34.96
C LYS A 417 9.83 -14.72 -35.52
N LEU A 418 8.64 -15.16 -35.17
CA LEU A 418 7.36 -14.52 -35.42
C LEU A 418 6.61 -14.35 -34.12
N LEU A 419 5.63 -13.44 -34.09
CA LEU A 419 4.64 -13.33 -33.01
C LEU A 419 3.27 -13.63 -33.60
N TRP A 420 2.63 -14.72 -33.17
CA TRP A 420 1.26 -15.05 -33.56
C TRP A 420 0.28 -14.11 -32.86
N ILE A 421 -0.74 -13.66 -33.57
CA ILE A 421 -1.74 -12.70 -33.11
C ILE A 421 -3.12 -13.29 -33.40
N GLY A 422 -3.87 -13.60 -32.34
CA GLY A 422 -5.25 -14.06 -32.40
C GLY A 422 -6.22 -12.91 -32.38
N THR A 423 -7.11 -12.84 -33.37
CA THR A 423 -8.12 -11.77 -33.48
C THR A 423 -9.53 -12.37 -33.60
N GLU A 424 -10.55 -11.51 -33.55
CA GLU A 424 -11.95 -11.91 -33.74
C GLU A 424 -12.19 -12.45 -35.16
N SER A 425 -11.57 -11.85 -36.17
CA SER A 425 -11.73 -12.27 -37.58
C SER A 425 -10.79 -13.37 -38.04
N GLY A 426 -9.77 -13.75 -37.22
CA GLY A 426 -8.87 -14.85 -37.58
C GLY A 426 -7.48 -14.73 -36.97
N LEU A 427 -6.49 -15.28 -37.63
CA LEU A 427 -5.11 -15.35 -37.19
C LEU A 427 -4.22 -14.43 -38.03
N ASN A 428 -3.41 -13.65 -37.38
CA ASN A 428 -2.31 -12.86 -37.96
C ASN A 428 -0.97 -13.31 -37.38
N TYR A 429 0.11 -12.86 -37.97
CA TYR A 429 1.43 -12.93 -37.35
C TYR A 429 2.24 -11.63 -37.61
N TYR A 430 3.08 -11.25 -36.66
CA TYR A 430 4.11 -10.21 -36.86
C TYR A 430 5.43 -10.89 -37.22
N SER A 431 6.06 -10.42 -38.29
CA SER A 431 7.39 -10.89 -38.69
C SER A 431 8.46 -9.93 -38.19
N TYR A 432 9.31 -10.35 -37.25
CA TYR A 432 10.42 -9.54 -36.74
C TYR A 432 11.43 -9.18 -37.81
N SER A 433 11.65 -10.05 -38.81
CA SER A 433 12.57 -9.78 -39.94
C SER A 433 12.03 -8.73 -40.90
N GLN A 434 10.70 -8.72 -41.14
CA GLN A 434 10.06 -7.77 -42.04
C GLN A 434 9.47 -6.56 -41.31
N LYS A 435 9.46 -6.56 -39.98
CA LYS A 435 8.89 -5.54 -39.11
C LYS A 435 7.45 -5.15 -39.48
N ARG A 436 6.64 -6.13 -39.83
CA ARG A 436 5.23 -5.90 -40.21
C ARG A 436 4.30 -7.04 -39.85
N ILE A 437 3.01 -6.74 -39.68
CA ILE A 437 1.94 -7.73 -39.53
C ILE A 437 1.58 -8.31 -40.90
N GLN A 438 1.17 -9.57 -40.88
CA GLN A 438 0.71 -10.33 -42.02
C GLN A 438 -0.59 -11.04 -41.65
N GLU A 439 -1.51 -11.13 -42.62
CA GLU A 439 -2.69 -11.96 -42.49
C GLU A 439 -2.30 -13.46 -42.60
N PHE A 440 -2.98 -14.28 -41.84
CA PHE A 440 -2.80 -15.75 -41.90
C PHE A 440 -4.17 -16.45 -41.90
N PRO A 441 -4.92 -16.38 -43.01
CA PRO A 441 -6.23 -17.01 -43.08
C PRO A 441 -6.10 -18.54 -43.05
N VAL A 442 -6.85 -19.17 -42.15
CA VAL A 442 -6.86 -20.63 -41.97
C VAL A 442 -8.26 -21.17 -42.23
N MET A 443 -8.33 -22.13 -43.12
CA MET A 443 -9.54 -22.94 -43.38
C MET A 443 -9.41 -24.29 -42.68
N ALA A 444 -10.31 -24.62 -41.78
CA ALA A 444 -10.40 -25.91 -41.10
C ALA A 444 -11.78 -26.51 -41.33
N ASP A 445 -11.83 -27.72 -41.92
CA ASP A 445 -13.05 -28.43 -42.27
C ASP A 445 -14.05 -27.58 -43.10
N GLY A 446 -13.52 -26.80 -44.06
CA GLY A 446 -14.28 -25.95 -44.94
C GLY A 446 -14.81 -24.63 -44.37
N LYS A 447 -14.43 -24.31 -43.13
CA LYS A 447 -14.80 -23.04 -42.46
C LYS A 447 -13.57 -22.27 -42.07
N MET A 448 -13.61 -20.93 -42.21
CA MET A 448 -12.55 -20.06 -41.75
C MET A 448 -12.49 -20.06 -40.20
N VAL A 449 -11.29 -20.12 -39.68
CA VAL A 449 -11.04 -20.03 -38.24
C VAL A 449 -11.21 -18.55 -37.78
N LYS A 450 -12.10 -18.31 -36.84
CA LYS A 450 -12.41 -16.97 -36.24
C LYS A 450 -12.44 -17.03 -34.73
N TYR A 451 -12.60 -15.91 -34.09
CA TYR A 451 -12.70 -15.77 -32.61
C TYR A 451 -11.54 -16.44 -31.88
N VAL A 452 -10.30 -16.09 -32.28
CA VAL A 452 -9.09 -16.73 -31.81
C VAL A 452 -8.69 -16.19 -30.45
N HIS A 453 -9.06 -16.89 -29.38
CA HIS A 453 -8.81 -16.47 -27.98
C HIS A 453 -7.47 -16.97 -27.43
N SER A 454 -6.92 -18.06 -27.97
CA SER A 454 -5.61 -18.54 -27.53
C SER A 454 -4.90 -19.26 -28.71
N VAL A 455 -3.58 -19.06 -28.77
CA VAL A 455 -2.68 -19.70 -29.75
C VAL A 455 -1.54 -20.36 -29.00
N ARG A 456 -1.17 -21.60 -29.37
CA ARG A 456 0.00 -22.33 -28.86
C ARG A 456 0.76 -22.96 -29.99
N GLU A 457 2.05 -22.67 -30.10
CA GLU A 457 2.98 -23.38 -30.96
C GLU A 457 3.69 -24.45 -30.12
N THR A 458 3.39 -25.71 -30.36
CA THR A 458 3.97 -26.84 -29.61
C THR A 458 5.29 -27.32 -30.17
N ASN A 459 5.47 -27.20 -31.49
CA ASN A 459 6.73 -27.47 -32.18
C ASN A 459 6.77 -26.67 -33.50
N ASP A 460 7.88 -26.70 -34.21
CA ASP A 460 8.12 -25.87 -35.40
C ASP A 460 7.07 -26.03 -36.53
N SER A 461 6.20 -27.01 -36.43
CA SER A 461 5.21 -27.33 -37.48
C SER A 461 3.77 -27.42 -36.95
N THR A 462 3.51 -27.25 -35.66
CA THR A 462 2.15 -27.47 -35.13
C THR A 462 1.70 -26.29 -34.26
N LEU A 463 0.56 -25.67 -34.65
CA LEU A 463 -0.17 -24.71 -33.89
C LEU A 463 -1.47 -25.29 -33.38
N TRP A 464 -1.81 -24.98 -32.16
CA TRP A 464 -3.12 -25.18 -31.55
C TRP A 464 -3.80 -23.83 -31.36
N VAL A 465 -5.01 -23.73 -31.90
CA VAL A 465 -5.81 -22.48 -31.83
C VAL A 465 -7.10 -22.79 -31.11
N VAL A 466 -7.43 -21.93 -30.15
CA VAL A 466 -8.67 -21.98 -29.38
C VAL A 466 -9.63 -20.93 -29.92
N SER A 467 -10.81 -21.38 -30.33
CA SER A 467 -11.77 -20.53 -31.01
C SER A 467 -13.11 -20.54 -30.29
N ALA A 468 -13.52 -19.36 -29.81
CA ALA A 468 -14.75 -19.22 -29.01
C ALA A 468 -16.00 -19.53 -29.87
N GLY A 469 -16.75 -20.55 -29.46
CA GLY A 469 -17.96 -21.03 -30.16
C GLY A 469 -17.70 -21.90 -31.38
N GLU A 470 -16.40 -22.15 -31.73
CA GLU A 470 -16.02 -22.97 -32.88
C GLU A 470 -15.12 -24.18 -32.54
N GLY A 471 -14.70 -24.30 -31.28
CA GLY A 471 -13.90 -25.42 -30.81
C GLY A 471 -12.38 -25.19 -30.85
N ILE A 472 -11.63 -26.28 -30.96
CA ILE A 472 -10.15 -26.28 -30.95
C ILE A 472 -9.69 -26.62 -32.38
N VAL A 473 -8.69 -25.93 -32.90
CA VAL A 473 -8.15 -26.17 -34.23
C VAL A 473 -6.66 -26.53 -34.13
N LYS A 474 -6.29 -27.70 -34.68
CA LYS A 474 -4.89 -28.09 -34.88
C LYS A 474 -4.46 -27.71 -36.29
N ILE A 475 -3.45 -26.90 -36.44
CA ILE A 475 -2.89 -26.44 -37.71
C ILE A 475 -1.50 -27.03 -37.86
N ILE A 476 -1.29 -27.75 -38.96
CA ILE A 476 0.04 -28.24 -39.34
C ILE A 476 0.62 -27.25 -40.35
N LEU A 477 1.79 -26.73 -40.06
CA LEU A 477 2.56 -25.82 -40.91
C LEU A 477 3.51 -26.61 -41.83
N ASP A 478 3.81 -26.06 -43.00
CA ASP A 478 4.86 -26.56 -43.86
C ASP A 478 6.22 -26.24 -43.23
N ALA A 479 6.95 -27.31 -42.85
CA ALA A 479 8.26 -27.22 -42.25
C ALA A 479 9.35 -26.72 -43.21
N THR A 480 9.12 -26.80 -44.52
CA THR A 480 10.09 -26.41 -45.55
C THR A 480 9.98 -24.96 -45.99
N SER A 481 8.90 -24.28 -45.60
CA SER A 481 8.65 -22.87 -45.94
C SER A 481 9.27 -21.91 -44.92
N LEU A 482 9.99 -20.88 -45.38
CA LEU A 482 10.57 -19.82 -44.56
C LEU A 482 9.47 -18.98 -43.88
N LEU A 483 8.36 -18.71 -44.59
CA LEU A 483 7.18 -18.07 -44.06
C LEU A 483 6.16 -19.11 -43.66
N PRO A 484 5.32 -18.88 -42.65
CA PRO A 484 4.31 -19.83 -42.22
C PRO A 484 3.32 -20.09 -43.37
N LYS A 485 3.10 -21.36 -43.66
CA LYS A 485 2.12 -21.83 -44.66
C LYS A 485 1.36 -23.02 -44.11
N VAL A 486 0.05 -23.00 -44.23
CA VAL A 486 -0.82 -24.09 -43.78
C VAL A 486 -0.62 -25.31 -44.69
N LYS A 487 -0.25 -26.44 -44.10
CA LYS A 487 -0.23 -27.74 -44.76
C LYS A 487 -1.56 -28.47 -44.60
N SER A 488 -2.11 -28.46 -43.38
CA SER A 488 -3.44 -28.98 -43.06
C SER A 488 -3.99 -28.36 -41.80
N ALA A 489 -5.29 -28.31 -41.64
CA ALA A 489 -5.95 -27.86 -40.42
C ALA A 489 -7.16 -28.76 -40.12
N ARG A 490 -7.34 -29.13 -38.85
CA ARG A 490 -8.42 -29.99 -38.38
C ARG A 490 -9.05 -29.35 -37.12
N ARG A 491 -10.40 -29.38 -37.06
CA ARG A 491 -11.19 -28.88 -35.94
C ARG A 491 -11.62 -30.02 -35.01
N PHE A 492 -11.62 -29.74 -33.70
CA PHE A 492 -12.15 -30.66 -32.68
C PHE A 492 -13.27 -29.91 -31.94
N THR A 493 -14.43 -30.54 -31.89
CA THR A 493 -15.65 -29.95 -31.31
C THR A 493 -16.32 -30.93 -30.35
N LEU A 494 -17.12 -30.39 -29.44
CA LEU A 494 -18.02 -31.15 -28.58
C LEU A 494 -19.43 -31.15 -29.17
N ASP A 495 -20.25 -32.15 -28.78
CA ASP A 495 -21.69 -32.25 -29.10
C ASP A 495 -21.99 -32.07 -30.59
N GLY A 496 -21.18 -32.63 -31.47
CA GLY A 496 -21.39 -32.53 -32.93
C GLY A 496 -21.22 -31.11 -33.48
N GLY A 497 -20.48 -30.24 -32.79
CA GLY A 497 -20.16 -28.88 -33.23
C GLY A 497 -21.21 -27.83 -32.90
N LYS A 498 -22.10 -28.08 -31.92
CA LYS A 498 -23.02 -27.05 -31.41
C LYS A 498 -22.22 -25.90 -30.82
N ARG A 499 -22.58 -24.68 -31.20
CA ARG A 499 -21.84 -23.46 -30.78
C ARG A 499 -21.78 -23.34 -29.26
N ASN A 500 -22.87 -23.56 -28.55
CA ASN A 500 -22.95 -23.35 -27.08
C ASN A 500 -22.01 -24.27 -26.28
N SER A 501 -21.65 -25.45 -26.78
CA SER A 501 -20.70 -26.36 -26.11
C SER A 501 -19.24 -26.13 -26.52
N ASN A 502 -18.95 -25.21 -27.44
CA ASN A 502 -17.63 -25.03 -28.04
C ASN A 502 -16.98 -23.66 -27.73
N TYR A 503 -17.38 -23.01 -26.63
CA TYR A 503 -16.75 -21.77 -26.14
C TYR A 503 -15.48 -22.06 -25.36
N PHE A 504 -14.40 -22.33 -26.10
CA PHE A 504 -13.08 -22.46 -25.50
C PHE A 504 -12.38 -21.11 -25.49
N PHE A 505 -11.70 -20.77 -24.37
CA PHE A 505 -11.06 -19.46 -24.16
C PHE A 505 -9.57 -19.56 -23.88
N VAL A 506 -9.10 -20.58 -23.19
CA VAL A 506 -7.74 -20.71 -22.71
C VAL A 506 -7.12 -22.02 -23.10
N SER A 507 -5.81 -22.03 -23.36
CA SER A 507 -4.99 -23.21 -23.50
C SER A 507 -3.76 -23.15 -22.59
N PHE A 508 -3.39 -24.29 -22.03
CA PHE A 508 -2.20 -24.46 -21.20
C PHE A 508 -1.42 -25.69 -21.65
N GLN A 509 -0.17 -25.51 -22.05
CA GLN A 509 0.70 -26.60 -22.42
C GLN A 509 1.39 -27.18 -21.20
N GLU A 510 1.07 -28.39 -20.81
CA GLU A 510 1.69 -29.08 -19.69
C GLU A 510 3.08 -29.63 -20.07
N ASN A 511 3.18 -30.24 -21.23
CA ASN A 511 4.41 -30.77 -21.84
C ASN A 511 4.18 -31.01 -23.35
N ASP A 512 5.16 -31.62 -24.05
CA ASP A 512 5.07 -31.85 -25.49
C ASP A 512 3.91 -32.79 -25.93
N SER A 513 3.45 -33.63 -25.03
CA SER A 513 2.40 -34.61 -25.28
C SER A 513 1.01 -34.21 -24.81
N VAL A 514 0.90 -33.17 -24.00
CA VAL A 514 -0.34 -32.81 -23.30
C VAL A 514 -0.59 -31.31 -23.33
N ILE A 515 -1.80 -30.96 -23.81
CA ILE A 515 -2.34 -29.60 -23.73
C ILE A 515 -3.70 -29.65 -23.05
N TRP A 516 -3.92 -28.69 -22.15
CA TRP A 516 -5.21 -28.45 -21.52
C TRP A 516 -5.95 -27.33 -22.22
N PHE A 517 -7.28 -27.44 -22.30
CA PHE A 517 -8.16 -26.43 -22.85
C PHE A 517 -9.30 -26.14 -21.89
N GLY A 518 -9.55 -24.86 -21.61
CA GLY A 518 -10.65 -24.41 -20.77
C GLY A 518 -11.84 -23.95 -21.59
N ASN A 519 -13.01 -24.48 -21.24
CA ASN A 519 -14.31 -24.16 -21.86
C ASN A 519 -15.20 -23.39 -20.88
N ARG A 520 -16.09 -22.56 -21.38
CA ARG A 520 -17.10 -21.87 -20.59
C ARG A 520 -18.37 -22.73 -20.54
N GLY A 521 -18.71 -23.20 -19.35
CA GLY A 521 -19.89 -24.03 -19.09
C GLY A 521 -19.69 -25.55 -19.23
N TYR A 522 -18.54 -26.00 -19.78
CA TYR A 522 -18.29 -27.42 -20.00
C TYR A 522 -16.96 -27.92 -19.37
N GLY A 523 -16.29 -27.09 -18.58
CA GLY A 523 -15.12 -27.47 -17.80
C GLY A 523 -13.81 -27.50 -18.57
N ALA A 524 -12.82 -28.22 -18.03
CA ALA A 524 -11.50 -28.38 -18.62
C ALA A 524 -11.36 -29.69 -19.42
N TYR A 525 -10.53 -29.66 -20.48
CA TYR A 525 -10.27 -30.80 -21.32
C TYR A 525 -8.78 -31.01 -21.50
N LYS A 526 -8.34 -32.25 -21.39
CA LYS A 526 -6.96 -32.68 -21.64
C LYS A 526 -6.84 -33.31 -23.02
N MET A 527 -5.96 -32.76 -23.86
CA MET A 527 -5.66 -33.29 -25.21
C MET A 527 -4.33 -34.01 -25.21
N ASN A 528 -4.31 -35.25 -25.68
CA ASN A 528 -3.07 -35.92 -26.04
C ASN A 528 -2.67 -35.49 -27.46
N THR A 529 -1.55 -34.81 -27.62
CA THR A 529 -1.13 -34.20 -28.90
C THR A 529 -0.76 -35.25 -29.98
N HIS A 530 -0.37 -36.47 -29.57
CA HIS A 530 0.01 -37.55 -30.47
C HIS A 530 -1.21 -38.36 -30.97
N THR A 531 -2.11 -38.70 -30.04
CA THR A 531 -3.30 -39.47 -30.38
C THR A 531 -4.48 -38.60 -30.82
N ASN A 532 -4.41 -37.30 -30.55
CA ASN A 532 -5.51 -36.34 -30.72
C ASN A 532 -6.77 -36.69 -29.91
N GLN A 533 -6.63 -37.43 -28.81
CA GLN A 533 -7.71 -37.79 -27.92
C GLN A 533 -7.97 -36.64 -26.94
N LEU A 534 -9.22 -36.16 -26.91
CA LEU A 534 -9.70 -35.13 -25.99
C LEU A 534 -10.46 -35.79 -24.82
N THR A 535 -9.99 -35.62 -23.61
CA THR A 535 -10.54 -36.21 -22.38
C THR A 535 -11.08 -35.13 -21.46
N PRO A 536 -12.35 -35.17 -21.02
CA PRO A 536 -12.91 -34.19 -20.09
C PRO A 536 -12.33 -34.37 -18.68
N CYS A 537 -12.14 -33.24 -17.98
CA CYS A 537 -11.87 -33.17 -16.56
C CYS A 537 -13.11 -32.56 -15.91
N ARG A 538 -13.92 -33.37 -15.21
CA ARG A 538 -15.20 -32.98 -14.68
C ARG A 538 -15.07 -32.55 -13.23
N ILE A 539 -14.98 -31.24 -13.02
CA ILE A 539 -14.92 -30.61 -11.68
C ILE A 539 -16.28 -30.69 -10.98
N ASP A 540 -17.36 -30.53 -11.73
CA ASP A 540 -18.75 -30.54 -11.25
C ASP A 540 -19.24 -31.91 -10.73
N ASP A 541 -18.56 -32.99 -11.05
CA ASP A 541 -18.85 -34.31 -10.47
C ASP A 541 -18.63 -34.32 -8.94
N VAL A 542 -17.69 -33.49 -8.44
CA VAL A 542 -17.32 -33.37 -7.06
C VAL A 542 -17.86 -32.07 -6.42
N VAL A 543 -17.66 -30.94 -7.09
CA VAL A 543 -18.11 -29.62 -6.67
C VAL A 543 -19.53 -29.40 -7.18
N LYS A 544 -20.51 -29.36 -6.28
CA LYS A 544 -21.95 -29.26 -6.63
C LYS A 544 -22.39 -27.86 -7.08
N ASN A 545 -21.58 -27.18 -7.87
CA ASN A 545 -21.88 -25.88 -8.45
C ASN A 545 -21.45 -25.87 -9.94
N GLN A 546 -22.39 -25.63 -10.85
CA GLN A 546 -22.14 -25.70 -12.31
C GLN A 546 -21.16 -24.59 -12.79
N THR A 547 -21.04 -23.48 -12.09
CA THR A 547 -20.16 -22.36 -12.49
C THR A 547 -18.67 -22.66 -12.32
N VAL A 548 -18.29 -23.78 -11.68
CA VAL A 548 -16.90 -24.30 -11.70
C VAL A 548 -16.48 -24.77 -13.09
N ASN A 549 -17.44 -24.96 -14.01
CA ASN A 549 -17.15 -25.35 -15.41
C ASN A 549 -16.88 -24.17 -16.34
N ASP A 550 -16.95 -22.92 -15.84
CA ASP A 550 -16.47 -21.75 -16.56
C ASP A 550 -14.98 -21.58 -16.33
N ILE A 551 -14.13 -22.07 -17.21
CA ILE A 551 -12.68 -22.06 -17.05
C ILE A 551 -12.07 -20.87 -17.81
N PHE A 552 -11.48 -19.92 -17.09
CA PHE A 552 -10.82 -18.73 -17.63
C PHE A 552 -9.30 -18.81 -17.63
N ALA A 553 -8.73 -19.53 -16.67
CA ALA A 553 -7.29 -19.69 -16.53
C ALA A 553 -6.94 -21.12 -16.10
N ILE A 554 -5.78 -21.60 -16.55
CA ILE A 554 -5.23 -22.92 -16.17
C ILE A 554 -3.76 -22.72 -15.85
N HIS A 555 -3.33 -23.22 -14.70
CA HIS A 555 -1.94 -23.21 -14.26
C HIS A 555 -1.58 -24.56 -13.61
N LYS A 556 -0.29 -24.91 -13.60
CA LYS A 556 0.23 -26.09 -12.93
C LYS A 556 1.53 -25.78 -12.23
N ASN A 557 1.63 -26.15 -10.97
CA ASN A 557 2.87 -26.13 -10.21
C ASN A 557 3.02 -27.45 -9.39
N ASP A 558 3.97 -27.49 -8.47
CA ASP A 558 4.22 -28.67 -7.62
C ASP A 558 3.03 -29.00 -6.70
N GLU A 559 2.18 -28.01 -6.40
CA GLU A 559 0.99 -28.13 -5.56
C GLU A 559 -0.26 -28.61 -6.32
N GLY A 560 -0.15 -28.85 -7.63
CA GLY A 560 -1.22 -29.42 -8.46
C GLY A 560 -1.63 -28.59 -9.67
N TYR A 561 -2.81 -28.88 -10.19
CA TYR A 561 -3.46 -28.11 -11.24
C TYR A 561 -4.40 -27.10 -10.63
N TRP A 562 -4.39 -25.89 -11.18
CA TRP A 562 -5.18 -24.77 -10.75
C TRP A 562 -6.07 -24.27 -11.86
N PHE A 563 -7.35 -24.13 -11.59
CA PHE A 563 -8.35 -23.66 -12.54
C PHE A 563 -9.00 -22.39 -12.00
N GLY A 564 -8.87 -21.29 -12.73
CA GLY A 564 -9.61 -20.05 -12.48
C GLY A 564 -11.01 -20.18 -13.06
N THR A 565 -12.03 -20.07 -12.22
CA THR A 565 -13.44 -20.32 -12.58
C THR A 565 -14.36 -19.18 -12.18
N SER A 566 -15.63 -19.21 -12.56
CA SER A 566 -16.67 -18.29 -12.05
C SER A 566 -17.07 -18.56 -10.59
N PHE A 567 -16.59 -19.64 -9.98
CA PHE A 567 -16.92 -20.01 -8.60
C PHE A 567 -15.72 -19.99 -7.66
N GLY A 568 -14.58 -19.52 -8.11
CA GLY A 568 -13.36 -19.42 -7.33
C GLY A 568 -12.17 -20.08 -8.02
N LEU A 569 -11.10 -20.23 -7.28
CA LEU A 569 -9.90 -20.97 -7.66
C LEU A 569 -10.07 -22.44 -7.29
N THR A 570 -10.08 -23.32 -8.28
CA THR A 570 -10.20 -24.76 -8.06
C THR A 570 -8.84 -25.42 -8.16
N ARG A 571 -8.41 -26.12 -7.12
CA ARG A 571 -7.20 -26.94 -7.08
C ARG A 571 -7.55 -28.40 -7.35
N LEU A 572 -6.78 -29.07 -8.20
CA LEU A 572 -6.78 -30.53 -8.36
C LEU A 572 -5.40 -31.05 -7.97
N TYR A 573 -5.35 -31.80 -6.86
CA TYR A 573 -4.13 -32.43 -6.35
C TYR A 573 -4.41 -33.86 -5.93
N GLN A 574 -3.60 -34.81 -6.43
CA GLN A 574 -3.73 -36.24 -6.13
C GLN A 574 -5.15 -36.84 -6.34
N GLY A 575 -5.92 -36.26 -7.28
CA GLY A 575 -7.29 -36.67 -7.57
C GLY A 575 -8.38 -36.04 -6.72
N GLU A 576 -8.02 -35.18 -5.77
CA GLU A 576 -8.94 -34.43 -4.93
C GLU A 576 -9.11 -32.98 -5.44
N TYR A 577 -10.36 -32.48 -5.37
CA TYR A 577 -10.70 -31.10 -5.71
C TYR A 577 -10.95 -30.28 -4.45
N ARG A 578 -10.36 -29.09 -4.41
CA ARG A 578 -10.64 -28.06 -3.41
C ARG A 578 -10.91 -26.73 -4.10
N VAL A 579 -11.95 -26.02 -3.67
CA VAL A 579 -12.32 -24.69 -4.18
C VAL A 579 -12.02 -23.66 -3.12
N TYR A 580 -11.40 -22.56 -3.53
CA TYR A 580 -11.15 -21.35 -2.71
C TYR A 580 -11.95 -20.21 -3.32
N ASN A 581 -12.72 -19.50 -2.49
CA ASN A 581 -13.62 -18.45 -2.95
C ASN A 581 -13.81 -17.34 -1.88
N GLU A 582 -14.86 -16.54 -1.97
CA GLU A 582 -15.15 -15.47 -1.02
C GLU A 582 -15.24 -15.95 0.43
N THR A 583 -15.63 -17.21 0.69
CA THR A 583 -15.65 -17.77 2.05
C THR A 583 -14.25 -18.02 2.61
N ASP A 584 -13.24 -18.09 1.75
CA ASP A 584 -11.83 -18.22 2.13
C ASP A 584 -11.11 -16.85 2.16
N GLY A 585 -11.84 -15.74 1.96
CA GLY A 585 -11.31 -14.37 2.00
C GLY A 585 -11.00 -13.74 0.64
N PHE A 586 -11.38 -14.37 -0.47
CA PHE A 586 -11.21 -13.77 -1.80
C PHE A 586 -12.17 -12.57 -1.98
N PRO A 587 -11.79 -11.52 -2.73
CA PRO A 587 -12.65 -10.37 -2.94
C PRO A 587 -13.80 -10.63 -3.89
N ASN A 588 -13.67 -11.63 -4.76
CA ASN A 588 -14.65 -12.02 -5.75
C ASN A 588 -14.42 -13.47 -6.20
N ASN A 589 -15.50 -14.16 -6.59
CA ASN A 589 -15.44 -15.55 -7.00
C ASN A 589 -14.92 -15.77 -8.43
N THR A 590 -14.96 -14.77 -9.31
CA THR A 590 -14.50 -14.93 -10.69
C THR A 590 -13.00 -14.71 -10.79
N ILE A 591 -12.26 -15.74 -11.22
CA ILE A 591 -10.80 -15.69 -11.39
C ILE A 591 -10.46 -15.69 -12.88
N HIS A 592 -9.98 -14.56 -13.40
CA HIS A 592 -9.68 -14.34 -14.81
C HIS A 592 -8.29 -14.79 -15.24
N GLY A 593 -7.30 -14.65 -14.35
CA GLY A 593 -5.89 -14.98 -14.60
C GLY A 593 -5.23 -15.61 -13.39
N ILE A 594 -4.26 -16.48 -13.65
CA ILE A 594 -3.42 -17.13 -12.64
C ILE A 594 -1.98 -17.02 -13.10
N LEU A 595 -1.13 -16.36 -12.30
CA LEU A 595 0.32 -16.32 -12.50
C LEU A 595 1.03 -16.75 -11.21
N GLU A 596 2.08 -17.54 -11.36
CA GLU A 596 2.89 -17.97 -10.24
C GLU A 596 4.00 -16.92 -9.98
N GLY A 597 4.00 -16.37 -8.77
CA GLY A 597 5.04 -15.53 -8.23
C GLY A 597 6.16 -16.34 -7.57
N ARG A 598 6.87 -15.73 -6.62
CA ARG A 598 7.88 -16.40 -5.80
C ARG A 598 7.24 -17.12 -4.60
N ASP A 599 7.99 -18.02 -3.99
CA ASP A 599 7.63 -18.71 -2.73
C ASP A 599 6.27 -19.44 -2.77
N ASN A 600 5.92 -20.01 -3.94
CA ASN A 600 4.63 -20.67 -4.21
C ASN A 600 3.40 -19.75 -4.03
N ASN A 601 3.56 -18.45 -4.15
CA ASN A 601 2.44 -17.53 -4.21
C ASN A 601 1.80 -17.58 -5.60
N LEU A 602 0.47 -17.65 -5.63
CA LEU A 602 -0.32 -17.45 -6.84
C LEU A 602 -0.91 -16.06 -6.84
N TRP A 603 -0.66 -15.31 -7.91
CA TRP A 603 -1.30 -14.05 -8.18
C TRP A 603 -2.52 -14.26 -9.06
N LEU A 604 -3.67 -13.80 -8.61
CA LEU A 604 -4.96 -14.03 -9.24
C LEU A 604 -5.62 -12.71 -9.56
N SER A 605 -6.11 -12.54 -10.78
CA SER A 605 -6.92 -11.39 -11.16
C SER A 605 -8.41 -11.70 -11.07
N THR A 606 -9.20 -10.77 -10.53
CA THR A 606 -10.64 -10.93 -10.28
C THR A 606 -11.44 -9.73 -10.80
N ASN A 607 -12.78 -9.74 -10.69
CA ASN A 607 -13.62 -8.56 -10.97
C ASN A 607 -13.46 -7.46 -9.92
N GLN A 608 -12.89 -7.74 -8.75
CA GLN A 608 -12.78 -6.78 -7.64
C GLN A 608 -11.34 -6.69 -7.09
N GLY A 609 -10.36 -6.67 -7.99
CA GLY A 609 -8.96 -6.51 -7.66
C GLY A 609 -8.13 -7.78 -7.79
N LEU A 610 -6.96 -7.77 -7.16
CA LEU A 610 -6.00 -8.87 -7.18
C LEU A 610 -6.01 -9.65 -5.87
N VAL A 611 -5.59 -10.90 -5.97
CA VAL A 611 -5.33 -11.79 -4.84
C VAL A 611 -3.91 -12.33 -4.96
N ARG A 612 -3.13 -12.23 -3.89
CA ARG A 612 -1.93 -13.02 -3.66
C ARG A 612 -2.31 -14.16 -2.71
N PHE A 613 -2.22 -15.38 -3.19
CA PHE A 613 -2.61 -16.57 -2.45
C PHE A 613 -1.39 -17.44 -2.18
N ASN A 614 -1.02 -17.60 -0.90
CA ASN A 614 0.00 -18.56 -0.50
C ASN A 614 -0.64 -19.92 -0.27
N VAL A 615 -0.27 -20.86 -1.15
CA VAL A 615 -0.89 -22.19 -1.15
C VAL A 615 -0.54 -23.03 0.08
N ARG A 616 0.70 -22.90 0.58
CA ARG A 616 1.20 -23.72 1.70
C ARG A 616 0.67 -23.24 3.03
N GLU A 617 0.67 -21.94 3.23
CA GLU A 617 0.19 -21.32 4.46
C GLU A 617 -1.31 -21.07 4.45
N ASN A 618 -1.96 -21.25 3.30
CA ASN A 618 -3.38 -20.99 3.07
C ASN A 618 -3.75 -19.56 3.48
N THR A 619 -2.91 -18.58 3.11
CA THR A 619 -3.13 -17.16 3.39
C THR A 619 -3.56 -16.44 2.14
N VAL A 620 -4.50 -15.49 2.29
CA VAL A 620 -5.10 -14.70 1.20
C VAL A 620 -4.84 -13.23 1.46
N GLN A 621 -4.13 -12.59 0.55
CA GLN A 621 -3.87 -11.15 0.58
C GLN A 621 -4.60 -10.48 -0.59
N THR A 622 -5.36 -9.41 -0.32
CA THR A 622 -6.20 -8.77 -1.34
C THR A 622 -5.78 -7.33 -1.60
N TYR A 623 -5.74 -6.94 -2.88
CA TYR A 623 -5.42 -5.59 -3.35
C TYR A 623 -6.63 -5.02 -4.07
N ARG A 624 -7.14 -3.88 -3.61
CA ARG A 624 -8.36 -3.24 -4.11
C ARG A 624 -8.12 -1.77 -4.45
N GLN A 625 -9.10 -1.11 -5.05
CA GLN A 625 -9.05 0.29 -5.48
C GLN A 625 -8.76 1.32 -4.35
N GLN A 626 -8.99 1.00 -3.10
CA GLN A 626 -8.75 1.93 -2.00
C GLN A 626 -7.26 2.05 -1.64
N GLY A 627 -6.44 2.46 -2.58
CA GLY A 627 -5.04 2.83 -2.38
C GLY A 627 -4.02 2.16 -3.31
N ASP A 628 -4.26 0.92 -3.78
CA ASP A 628 -3.22 0.18 -4.50
C ASP A 628 -3.48 0.01 -6.00
N LEU A 629 -4.75 -0.05 -6.42
CA LEU A 629 -5.12 -0.34 -7.81
C LEU A 629 -6.00 0.74 -8.41
N GLU A 630 -5.62 1.22 -9.62
CA GLU A 630 -6.49 2.02 -10.49
C GLU A 630 -7.26 1.13 -11.48
N VAL A 631 -6.70 -0.04 -11.81
CA VAL A 631 -7.36 -1.09 -12.59
C VAL A 631 -8.02 -2.07 -11.63
N ILE A 632 -9.34 -2.16 -11.64
CA ILE A 632 -10.11 -2.93 -10.65
C ILE A 632 -10.72 -4.19 -11.24
N GLU A 633 -11.26 -4.07 -12.45
CA GLU A 633 -11.93 -5.15 -13.19
C GLU A 633 -11.00 -5.70 -14.24
N PHE A 634 -10.52 -6.92 -14.03
CA PHE A 634 -9.57 -7.58 -14.91
C PHE A 634 -10.26 -8.38 -16.00
N SER A 635 -9.53 -8.62 -17.08
CA SER A 635 -10.06 -9.22 -18.30
C SER A 635 -9.59 -10.65 -18.51
N ASP A 636 -10.47 -11.48 -19.10
CA ASP A 636 -10.12 -12.85 -19.51
C ASP A 636 -8.95 -12.85 -20.51
N GLY A 637 -7.98 -13.73 -20.31
CA GLY A 637 -6.84 -13.90 -21.20
C GLY A 637 -5.75 -12.83 -21.09
N ALA A 638 -6.00 -11.74 -20.38
CA ALA A 638 -5.11 -10.60 -20.24
C ALA A 638 -4.11 -10.78 -19.07
N PHE A 639 -3.35 -11.84 -19.06
CA PHE A 639 -2.30 -12.09 -18.08
C PHE A 639 -1.05 -12.67 -18.74
N PHE A 640 0.12 -12.22 -18.30
CA PHE A 640 1.41 -12.62 -18.88
C PHE A 640 2.50 -12.54 -17.81
N LYS A 641 3.42 -13.49 -17.80
CA LYS A 641 4.64 -13.45 -16.99
C LYS A 641 5.85 -13.33 -17.91
N ASP A 642 6.62 -12.28 -17.75
CA ASP A 642 7.91 -12.19 -18.43
C ASP A 642 8.90 -13.17 -17.78
N GLN A 643 9.47 -14.04 -18.62
CA GLN A 643 10.41 -15.08 -18.15
C GLN A 643 11.82 -14.53 -17.89
N GLN A 644 12.13 -13.34 -18.37
CA GLN A 644 13.46 -12.73 -18.21
C GLN A 644 13.55 -11.96 -16.89
N THR A 645 12.56 -11.11 -16.62
CA THR A 645 12.52 -10.25 -15.44
C THR A 645 11.73 -10.85 -14.27
N GLY A 646 10.84 -11.83 -14.56
CA GLY A 646 9.89 -12.36 -13.59
C GLY A 646 8.67 -11.47 -13.39
N THR A 647 8.58 -10.32 -14.05
CA THR A 647 7.46 -9.37 -13.93
C THR A 647 6.14 -10.02 -14.35
N LEU A 648 5.11 -9.82 -13.56
CA LEU A 648 3.76 -10.29 -13.83
C LEU A 648 2.92 -9.13 -14.37
N PHE A 649 2.10 -9.42 -15.39
CA PHE A 649 1.24 -8.44 -16.05
C PHE A 649 -0.21 -8.90 -15.99
N PHE A 650 -1.14 -8.00 -15.61
CA PHE A 650 -2.58 -8.24 -15.61
C PHE A 650 -3.32 -7.07 -16.26
N GLY A 651 -4.07 -7.36 -17.31
CA GLY A 651 -4.86 -6.38 -18.07
C GLY A 651 -6.29 -6.29 -17.60
N GLY A 652 -6.86 -5.08 -17.65
CA GLY A 652 -8.22 -4.78 -17.26
C GLY A 652 -8.95 -3.84 -18.20
N THR A 653 -10.02 -3.21 -17.72
CA THR A 653 -10.95 -2.43 -18.54
C THR A 653 -10.36 -1.14 -19.11
N ASN A 654 -9.44 -0.48 -18.41
CA ASN A 654 -8.89 0.84 -18.76
C ASN A 654 -7.36 0.89 -18.80
N GLY A 655 -6.70 -0.25 -18.61
CA GLY A 655 -5.24 -0.32 -18.53
C GLY A 655 -4.75 -1.69 -18.10
N PHE A 656 -3.56 -1.73 -17.59
CA PHE A 656 -2.97 -2.95 -17.03
C PHE A 656 -2.09 -2.61 -15.83
N ILE A 657 -1.80 -3.61 -15.03
CA ILE A 657 -0.83 -3.50 -13.93
C ILE A 657 0.37 -4.38 -14.19
N THR A 658 1.50 -4.00 -13.60
CA THR A 658 2.68 -4.86 -13.47
C THR A 658 2.96 -5.14 -12.00
N ILE A 659 3.49 -6.33 -11.72
CA ILE A 659 3.95 -6.72 -10.40
C ILE A 659 5.41 -7.16 -10.53
N SER A 660 6.29 -6.49 -9.81
CA SER A 660 7.71 -6.86 -9.70
C SER A 660 7.98 -7.31 -8.26
N GLU A 661 8.37 -8.56 -8.06
CA GLU A 661 8.65 -9.11 -6.74
C GLU A 661 10.11 -8.86 -6.34
N ASN A 662 10.31 -8.33 -5.13
CA ASN A 662 11.61 -7.98 -4.59
C ASN A 662 12.27 -9.15 -3.85
N ASP A 663 13.61 -9.11 -3.74
CA ASP A 663 14.39 -10.12 -3.01
C ASP A 663 14.50 -9.85 -1.49
N GLN A 664 14.02 -8.72 -1.00
CA GLN A 664 14.06 -8.33 0.40
C GLN A 664 12.73 -8.65 1.07
N LEU A 665 12.80 -9.53 2.08
CA LEU A 665 11.68 -9.72 3.03
C LEU A 665 11.69 -8.55 4.02
N SER A 666 10.58 -7.83 4.15
CA SER A 666 10.39 -6.88 5.23
C SER A 666 10.25 -7.63 6.57
N GLU A 667 10.80 -7.08 7.65
CA GLU A 667 10.51 -7.60 8.99
C GLU A 667 9.02 -7.45 9.27
N GLU A 668 8.39 -8.51 9.78
CA GLU A 668 6.97 -8.51 10.10
C GLU A 668 6.68 -7.56 11.26
N TYR A 669 5.92 -6.51 10.99
CA TYR A 669 5.40 -5.60 12.00
C TYR A 669 4.05 -6.13 12.54
N MET A 670 3.95 -6.33 13.85
CA MET A 670 2.72 -6.72 14.54
C MET A 670 2.30 -5.57 15.47
N PRO A 671 1.44 -4.65 14.99
CA PRO A 671 1.07 -3.45 15.74
C PRO A 671 0.25 -3.76 16.99
N PRO A 672 0.29 -2.91 18.03
CA PRO A 672 -0.64 -2.98 19.13
C PRO A 672 -2.06 -2.68 18.65
N LEU A 673 -3.05 -3.36 19.24
CA LEU A 673 -4.46 -3.11 18.95
C LEU A 673 -5.00 -2.02 19.88
N HIS A 674 -5.72 -1.06 19.31
CA HIS A 674 -6.35 0.04 20.05
C HIS A 674 -7.87 0.02 19.89
N PHE A 675 -8.60 0.32 20.98
CA PHE A 675 -10.04 0.59 20.95
C PHE A 675 -10.21 2.09 20.72
N ASN A 676 -10.74 2.49 19.57
CA ASN A 676 -10.65 3.88 19.11
C ASN A 676 -12.00 4.61 19.00
N ARG A 677 -13.12 3.90 18.77
CA ARG A 677 -14.42 4.54 18.56
C ARG A 677 -15.54 3.78 19.26
N LEU A 678 -16.52 4.53 19.79
CA LEU A 678 -17.72 4.03 20.42
C LEU A 678 -18.95 4.64 19.73
N SER A 679 -19.92 3.82 19.37
CA SER A 679 -21.22 4.28 18.88
C SER A 679 -22.32 3.73 19.75
N ILE A 680 -23.17 4.60 20.31
CA ILE A 680 -24.32 4.22 21.17
C ILE A 680 -25.60 4.58 20.41
N PHE A 681 -26.44 3.57 20.15
CA PHE A 681 -27.66 3.69 19.33
C PHE A 681 -27.38 4.34 17.94
N GLY A 682 -26.24 4.01 17.32
CA GLY A 682 -25.85 4.54 16.02
C GLY A 682 -25.30 5.97 16.04
N LYS A 683 -25.20 6.60 17.22
CA LYS A 683 -24.56 7.90 17.39
C LYS A 683 -23.12 7.73 17.85
N GLU A 684 -22.18 8.30 17.11
CA GLU A 684 -20.77 8.32 17.52
C GLU A 684 -20.59 9.13 18.80
N CYS A 685 -19.81 8.59 19.72
CA CYS A 685 -19.45 9.16 21.02
C CYS A 685 -17.93 9.06 21.20
N ASN A 686 -17.37 10.00 21.92
CA ASN A 686 -15.97 9.87 22.34
C ASN A 686 -15.87 8.74 23.37
N ILE A 687 -15.09 7.69 23.05
CA ILE A 687 -14.93 6.52 23.94
C ILE A 687 -14.36 6.93 25.31
N TYR A 688 -13.48 7.93 25.34
CA TYR A 688 -12.81 8.38 26.57
C TYR A 688 -13.76 9.03 27.58
N ASP A 689 -14.94 9.52 27.16
CA ASP A 689 -15.99 10.01 28.08
C ASP A 689 -16.59 8.87 28.93
N PHE A 690 -16.44 7.64 28.47
CA PHE A 690 -16.98 6.44 29.09
C PHE A 690 -15.92 5.55 29.75
N LEU A 691 -14.62 5.84 29.51
CA LEU A 691 -13.52 5.11 30.14
C LEU A 691 -13.25 5.63 31.55
N GLN A 692 -13.18 4.74 32.52
CA GLN A 692 -12.85 5.04 33.92
C GLN A 692 -11.68 4.17 34.38
N GLY A 693 -10.79 4.69 35.23
CA GLY A 693 -9.66 3.98 35.78
C GLY A 693 -8.30 4.57 35.40
N ALA A 694 -7.21 3.94 35.80
CA ALA A 694 -5.86 4.34 35.44
C ALA A 694 -5.50 3.77 34.06
N THR A 695 -4.62 4.46 33.33
CA THR A 695 -4.20 4.15 31.95
C THR A 695 -3.80 2.70 31.66
N LYS A 696 -3.50 1.89 32.66
CA LYS A 696 -3.18 0.45 32.49
C LYS A 696 -4.38 -0.51 32.66
N GLN A 697 -5.52 -0.02 33.17
CA GLN A 697 -6.72 -0.83 33.42
C GLN A 697 -7.97 0.04 33.28
N GLU A 698 -8.22 0.50 32.06
CA GLU A 698 -9.41 1.30 31.76
C GLU A 698 -10.64 0.38 31.62
N THR A 699 -11.75 0.83 32.20
CA THR A 699 -13.04 0.14 32.15
C THR A 699 -14.03 1.00 31.39
N LEU A 700 -14.62 0.49 30.33
CA LEU A 700 -15.73 1.12 29.62
C LEU A 700 -16.99 1.00 30.49
N VAL A 701 -17.49 2.13 31.01
CA VAL A 701 -18.66 2.17 31.88
C VAL A 701 -19.86 2.76 31.14
N LEU A 702 -20.89 1.94 30.95
CA LEU A 702 -22.11 2.31 30.26
C LEU A 702 -23.31 2.20 31.24
N ASP A 703 -24.33 3.03 31.03
CA ASP A 703 -25.61 2.95 31.73
C ASP A 703 -26.45 1.80 31.18
N TYR A 704 -27.32 1.21 31.99
CA TYR A 704 -28.22 0.12 31.58
C TYR A 704 -29.08 0.46 30.35
N SER A 705 -29.35 1.75 30.14
CA SER A 705 -30.10 2.23 28.96
C SER A 705 -29.23 2.32 27.69
N GLN A 706 -27.90 2.24 27.81
CA GLN A 706 -26.92 2.29 26.73
C GLN A 706 -26.48 0.89 26.29
N ASN A 707 -27.37 -0.06 26.30
CA ASN A 707 -27.11 -1.48 26.08
C ASN A 707 -27.05 -1.92 24.59
N PHE A 708 -27.20 -0.99 23.65
CA PHE A 708 -26.96 -1.21 22.24
C PHE A 708 -25.84 -0.28 21.78
N PHE A 709 -24.67 -0.85 21.57
CA PHE A 709 -23.49 -0.08 21.19
C PHE A 709 -22.55 -0.88 20.28
N ASN A 710 -21.76 -0.15 19.51
CA ASN A 710 -20.69 -0.68 18.67
C ASN A 710 -19.36 -0.16 19.21
N LEU A 711 -18.38 -1.03 19.29
CA LEU A 711 -17.03 -0.71 19.69
C LEU A 711 -16.09 -1.03 18.53
N SER A 712 -15.33 -0.01 18.08
CA SER A 712 -14.32 -0.17 17.04
C SER A 712 -12.95 -0.38 17.66
N PHE A 713 -12.16 -1.22 17.01
CA PHE A 713 -10.78 -1.51 17.37
C PHE A 713 -9.94 -1.60 16.11
N ILE A 714 -8.66 -1.28 16.21
CA ILE A 714 -7.74 -1.29 15.08
C ILE A 714 -6.32 -1.65 15.52
N ALA A 715 -5.65 -2.44 14.69
CA ALA A 715 -4.21 -2.63 14.70
C ALA A 715 -3.63 -1.70 13.61
N VAL A 716 -2.93 -0.63 14.03
CA VAL A 716 -2.49 0.42 13.11
C VAL A 716 -1.28 -0.05 12.30
N ASP A 717 -1.55 -0.49 11.08
CA ASP A 717 -0.52 -0.88 10.10
C ASP A 717 -0.86 -0.26 8.75
N TYR A 718 -0.02 0.67 8.30
CA TYR A 718 -0.25 1.44 7.08
C TYR A 718 0.09 0.67 5.80
N ILE A 719 0.97 -0.31 5.89
CA ILE A 719 1.37 -1.16 4.75
C ILE A 719 0.37 -2.31 4.59
N ASN A 720 0.08 -3.04 5.67
CA ASN A 720 -0.60 -4.33 5.64
C ASN A 720 -1.94 -4.38 6.42
N GLY A 721 -2.40 -3.25 6.97
CA GLY A 721 -3.58 -3.21 7.86
C GLY A 721 -4.87 -3.78 7.25
N ASN A 722 -5.02 -3.69 5.92
CA ASN A 722 -6.15 -4.28 5.19
C ASN A 722 -6.11 -5.82 5.09
N ASN A 723 -5.00 -6.43 5.50
CA ASN A 723 -4.78 -7.87 5.44
C ASN A 723 -4.84 -8.55 6.82
N TYR A 724 -5.49 -7.92 7.81
CA TYR A 724 -5.76 -8.51 9.11
C TYR A 724 -7.19 -9.03 9.19
N THR A 725 -7.35 -10.25 9.70
CA THR A 725 -8.65 -10.79 10.11
C THR A 725 -8.76 -10.74 11.63
N TYR A 726 -9.89 -10.24 12.10
CA TYR A 726 -10.16 -10.02 13.51
C TYR A 726 -11.10 -11.07 14.08
N SER A 727 -10.88 -11.44 15.32
CA SER A 727 -11.79 -12.28 16.10
C SER A 727 -11.98 -11.68 17.49
N TYR A 728 -13.17 -11.75 18.03
CA TYR A 728 -13.43 -11.28 19.39
C TYR A 728 -14.27 -12.25 20.20
N LYS A 729 -14.17 -12.13 21.51
CA LYS A 729 -14.92 -12.94 22.49
C LYS A 729 -15.26 -12.08 23.69
N ILE A 730 -16.38 -12.38 24.35
CA ILE A 730 -16.82 -11.68 25.55
C ILE A 730 -16.84 -12.68 26.70
N ASP A 731 -15.86 -12.61 27.57
CA ASP A 731 -15.88 -13.39 28.82
C ASP A 731 -17.01 -12.89 29.73
N GLY A 732 -17.75 -13.85 30.30
CA GLY A 732 -18.98 -13.57 31.03
C GLY A 732 -20.26 -13.70 30.20
N LEU A 733 -20.15 -13.85 28.87
CA LEU A 733 -21.30 -14.08 27.99
C LEU A 733 -21.15 -15.36 27.16
N SER A 734 -19.98 -15.60 26.57
CA SER A 734 -19.69 -16.77 25.71
C SER A 734 -18.23 -17.15 25.78
N ASP A 735 -17.94 -18.46 25.75
CA ASP A 735 -16.56 -18.97 25.68
C ASP A 735 -16.04 -19.14 24.26
N SER A 736 -16.88 -18.98 23.24
CA SER A 736 -16.50 -19.12 21.84
C SER A 736 -16.02 -17.79 21.22
N TRP A 737 -14.97 -17.87 20.38
CA TRP A 737 -14.54 -16.77 19.56
C TRP A 737 -15.53 -16.53 18.40
N ILE A 738 -15.82 -15.28 18.12
CA ILE A 738 -16.62 -14.82 16.99
C ILE A 738 -15.65 -14.34 15.93
N GLU A 739 -15.64 -14.99 14.77
CA GLU A 739 -14.86 -14.55 13.62
C GLU A 739 -15.52 -13.33 13.00
N ASN A 740 -14.77 -12.22 12.97
CA ASN A 740 -15.24 -10.92 12.48
C ASN A 740 -14.72 -10.58 11.07
N GLY A 741 -13.90 -11.45 10.48
CA GLY A 741 -13.28 -11.23 9.18
C GLY A 741 -12.43 -9.96 9.15
N LEU A 742 -12.57 -9.15 8.12
CA LEU A 742 -11.86 -7.86 7.98
C LEU A 742 -12.52 -6.71 8.77
N SER A 743 -13.68 -6.96 9.41
CA SER A 743 -14.40 -5.92 10.15
C SER A 743 -13.68 -5.57 11.45
N THR A 744 -13.48 -4.28 11.67
CA THR A 744 -12.88 -3.71 12.88
C THR A 744 -13.91 -3.28 13.92
N VAL A 745 -15.16 -3.74 13.81
CA VAL A 745 -16.28 -3.33 14.68
C VAL A 745 -16.93 -4.53 15.34
N ALA A 746 -16.99 -4.54 16.66
CA ALA A 746 -17.81 -5.46 17.44
C ALA A 746 -19.15 -4.81 17.78
N VAL A 747 -20.25 -5.53 17.55
CA VAL A 747 -21.62 -5.06 17.77
C VAL A 747 -22.23 -5.74 18.98
N PHE A 748 -22.72 -4.94 19.92
CA PHE A 748 -23.33 -5.43 21.16
C PHE A 748 -24.78 -4.99 21.22
N SER A 749 -25.66 -5.94 21.53
CA SER A 749 -27.09 -5.68 21.68
C SER A 749 -27.62 -6.32 22.96
N ASN A 750 -28.33 -5.53 23.76
CA ASN A 750 -29.06 -5.96 24.94
C ASN A 750 -28.19 -6.68 26.00
N LEU A 751 -26.98 -6.15 26.28
CA LEU A 751 -26.16 -6.62 27.38
C LEU A 751 -26.85 -6.30 28.72
N SER A 752 -26.99 -7.30 29.59
CA SER A 752 -27.54 -7.12 30.94
C SER A 752 -26.57 -6.32 31.83
N PRO A 753 -27.07 -5.67 32.90
CA PRO A 753 -26.18 -5.09 33.91
C PRO A 753 -25.20 -6.13 34.46
N GLY A 754 -23.91 -5.79 34.48
CA GLY A 754 -22.85 -6.71 34.86
C GLY A 754 -21.47 -6.24 34.44
N GLU A 755 -20.47 -7.08 34.70
CA GLU A 755 -19.09 -6.87 34.28
C GLU A 755 -18.72 -7.92 33.24
N TYR A 756 -18.11 -7.49 32.14
CA TYR A 756 -17.70 -8.31 31.00
C TYR A 756 -16.27 -7.96 30.62
N THR A 757 -15.54 -8.91 30.04
CA THR A 757 -14.25 -8.65 29.43
C THR A 757 -14.33 -8.93 27.94
N LEU A 758 -14.20 -7.89 27.13
CA LEU A 758 -14.02 -8.05 25.69
C LEU A 758 -12.58 -8.42 25.42
N LEU A 759 -12.36 -9.53 24.74
CA LEU A 759 -11.08 -9.97 24.22
C LEU A 759 -11.10 -9.86 22.70
N VAL A 760 -10.11 -9.21 22.13
CA VAL A 760 -9.95 -9.06 20.67
C VAL A 760 -8.55 -9.52 20.28
N LYS A 761 -8.45 -10.32 19.24
CA LYS A 761 -7.18 -10.68 18.59
C LYS A 761 -7.31 -10.50 17.10
N TYR A 762 -6.16 -10.36 16.42
CA TYR A 762 -6.11 -10.35 14.96
C TYR A 762 -5.08 -11.36 14.44
N ARG A 763 -5.27 -11.77 13.20
CA ARG A 763 -4.37 -12.65 12.47
C ARG A 763 -3.92 -11.97 11.19
N SER A 764 -2.60 -11.95 10.95
CA SER A 764 -2.04 -11.51 9.66
C SER A 764 -2.38 -12.53 8.57
N ASN A 765 -3.03 -12.06 7.50
CA ASN A 765 -3.31 -12.90 6.32
C ASN A 765 -2.07 -13.08 5.42
N ILE A 766 -0.96 -12.40 5.75
CA ILE A 766 0.30 -12.51 5.02
C ILE A 766 1.11 -13.67 5.59
N THR A 767 1.30 -13.69 6.91
CA THR A 767 2.19 -14.64 7.60
C THR A 767 1.43 -15.72 8.36
N GLY A 768 0.11 -15.58 8.51
CA GLY A 768 -0.70 -16.48 9.32
C GLY A 768 -0.53 -16.30 10.83
N LYS A 769 0.31 -15.38 11.28
CA LYS A 769 0.62 -15.16 12.70
C LYS A 769 -0.53 -14.45 13.42
N GLU A 770 -0.84 -14.90 14.62
CA GLU A 770 -1.87 -14.31 15.46
C GLU A 770 -1.24 -13.42 16.54
N SER A 771 -1.96 -12.34 16.89
CA SER A 771 -1.62 -11.49 18.03
C SER A 771 -2.04 -12.16 19.34
N GLU A 772 -1.41 -11.74 20.44
CA GLU A 772 -1.97 -11.99 21.78
C GLU A 772 -3.33 -11.28 21.92
N PRO A 773 -4.27 -11.82 22.71
CA PRO A 773 -5.55 -11.17 22.92
C PRO A 773 -5.42 -9.85 23.69
N TYR A 774 -5.99 -8.79 23.16
CA TYR A 774 -6.14 -7.49 23.82
C TYR A 774 -7.45 -7.44 24.58
N SER A 775 -7.45 -6.93 25.82
CA SER A 775 -8.61 -6.93 26.70
C SER A 775 -9.13 -5.52 27.01
N LEU A 776 -10.45 -5.36 27.03
CA LEU A 776 -11.14 -4.20 27.53
C LEU A 776 -12.24 -4.63 28.52
N LEU A 777 -12.21 -4.09 29.74
CA LEU A 777 -13.28 -4.29 30.71
C LEU A 777 -14.49 -3.43 30.34
N ILE A 778 -15.68 -4.05 30.35
CA ILE A 778 -16.96 -3.38 30.08
C ILE A 778 -17.86 -3.58 31.30
N ARG A 779 -18.34 -2.48 31.87
CA ARG A 779 -19.28 -2.49 32.98
C ARG A 779 -20.59 -1.81 32.59
N ILE A 780 -21.68 -2.58 32.61
CA ILE A 780 -23.04 -2.04 32.44
C ILE A 780 -23.63 -1.81 33.82
N THR A 781 -23.88 -0.55 34.17
CA THR A 781 -24.42 -0.20 35.50
C THR A 781 -25.88 -0.57 35.61
N PRO A 782 -26.33 -1.14 36.74
CA PRO A 782 -27.75 -1.50 36.95
C PRO A 782 -28.62 -0.26 37.12
N PRO A 783 -29.91 -0.29 36.73
CA PRO A 783 -30.85 0.78 37.03
C PRO A 783 -31.00 0.96 38.55
N TRP A 784 -31.33 2.20 38.97
CA TRP A 784 -31.39 2.57 40.38
C TRP A 784 -32.24 1.61 41.25
N TYR A 785 -33.31 1.03 40.68
CA TYR A 785 -34.21 0.11 41.34
C TYR A 785 -33.66 -1.33 41.48
N MET A 786 -32.54 -1.63 40.87
CA MET A 786 -31.80 -2.92 40.97
C MET A 786 -30.48 -2.77 41.76
N THR A 787 -30.24 -1.61 42.37
CA THR A 787 -29.06 -1.41 43.22
C THR A 787 -29.22 -2.05 44.59
N THR A 788 -28.09 -2.36 45.25
CA THR A 788 -28.07 -2.90 46.62
C THR A 788 -28.85 -2.02 47.58
N CYS A 789 -28.77 -0.69 47.42
CA CYS A 789 -29.56 0.24 48.24
C CYS A 789 -31.07 0.09 48.02
N ALA A 790 -31.49 -0.09 46.75
CA ALA A 790 -32.93 -0.30 46.46
C ALA A 790 -33.45 -1.63 47.08
N TYR A 791 -32.66 -2.70 47.00
CA TYR A 791 -33.03 -3.97 47.64
C TYR A 791 -33.11 -3.85 49.16
N ILE A 792 -32.22 -3.08 49.82
CA ILE A 792 -32.35 -2.79 51.26
C ILE A 792 -33.63 -2.02 51.53
N VAL A 793 -33.99 -1.01 50.75
CA VAL A 793 -35.25 -0.28 50.87
C VAL A 793 -36.45 -1.19 50.69
N TYR A 794 -36.44 -2.08 49.67
CA TYR A 794 -37.51 -3.04 49.43
C TYR A 794 -37.66 -4.00 50.60
N PHE A 795 -36.54 -4.50 51.15
CA PHE A 795 -36.54 -5.36 52.33
C PHE A 795 -37.15 -4.65 53.57
N LEU A 796 -36.75 -3.41 53.80
CA LEU A 796 -37.30 -2.61 54.92
C LEU A 796 -38.78 -2.32 54.75
N LEU A 797 -39.24 -2.01 53.52
CA LEU A 797 -40.66 -1.84 53.20
C LEU A 797 -41.47 -3.13 53.44
N LEU A 798 -40.91 -4.24 52.96
CA LEU A 798 -41.55 -5.56 53.15
C LEU A 798 -41.62 -5.94 54.65
N ALA A 799 -40.51 -5.71 55.36
CA ALA A 799 -40.48 -5.93 56.82
C ALA A 799 -41.50 -5.03 57.58
N GLY A 800 -41.62 -3.74 57.13
CA GLY A 800 -42.64 -2.83 57.65
C GLY A 800 -44.09 -3.30 57.40
N VAL A 801 -44.38 -3.78 56.19
CA VAL A 801 -45.70 -4.33 55.86
C VAL A 801 -46.01 -5.60 56.69
N ILE A 802 -45.03 -6.49 56.84
CA ILE A 802 -45.19 -7.69 57.65
C ILE A 802 -45.44 -7.31 59.12
N ALA A 803 -44.65 -6.38 59.67
CA ALA A 803 -44.84 -5.88 61.06
C ALA A 803 -46.22 -5.23 61.26
N GLY A 804 -46.68 -4.43 60.30
CA GLY A 804 -48.02 -3.85 60.26
C GLY A 804 -49.14 -4.90 60.26
N ALA A 805 -49.00 -5.91 59.42
CA ALA A 805 -49.94 -7.04 59.31
C ALA A 805 -50.00 -7.85 60.65
N ILE A 806 -48.85 -8.16 61.23
CA ILE A 806 -48.78 -8.80 62.54
C ILE A 806 -49.44 -7.95 63.61
N ARG A 807 -49.21 -6.66 63.61
CA ARG A 807 -49.81 -5.70 64.56
C ARG A 807 -51.37 -5.62 64.43
N MET A 808 -51.88 -5.72 63.18
CA MET A 808 -53.27 -5.75 62.88
C MET A 808 -53.92 -7.08 63.40
N VAL A 809 -53.23 -8.19 63.18
CA VAL A 809 -53.67 -9.49 63.67
C VAL A 809 -53.69 -9.59 65.22
N ILE A 810 -52.67 -8.98 65.87
CA ILE A 810 -52.58 -8.96 67.33
C ILE A 810 -53.63 -7.98 67.93
N LYS A 811 -54.07 -6.94 67.21
CA LYS A 811 -55.14 -6.01 67.67
C LYS A 811 -56.54 -6.52 67.40
N ARG A 812 -56.78 -7.56 66.65
CA ARG A 812 -58.02 -8.34 66.55
C ARG A 812 -58.05 -9.47 67.61
#